data_cf6b145a03a4e9293e2a8f45477b74d6
#
_entry.id   cf6b145a03a4e9293e2a8f45477b74d6
#
_cell.length_a   1.000
_cell.length_b   1.000
_cell.length_c   1.000
_cell.angle_alpha   90.00
_cell.angle_beta   90.00
_cell.angle_gamma   90.00
#
_symmetry.space_group_name_H-M   'P 1'
#
loop_
_entity.id
_entity.type
_entity.pdbx_description
1 polymer ?
#
loop_
_entity_poly.entity_id
_entity_poly.type
_entity_poly.pdbx_seq_one_letter_code
_entity_poly.pdbx_strand_id
1 'polypeptide(L)'
;MIADIHITEKSFGDKTLMRDVKFSVNDGEKVGVVGRNGVGKSTLFGVLAGTDTDYTGEVIFRRGITVASTAQEHHGLGDQTVLSYILAGLPEYAALKKIIDEYPETMGDNMRKIEEYTQALERFDQKGFYQIEEKIGRELDNFQLSGCGGRPLGSLSGGQKRLVEIVKIMHSGAHLALIDEPTNHMDYVAKQQFIDWMSSQPRQAMLIITHDRDMLGRVDRIVELKDGRAVSYRGNYDAYLKQNAQATAAGMNNFEQVEKRMVNLRQKVLDYQRLKEKSRNPGTIQKFKRLENEVRAELAELSEMDKPTFWIDKESAGQLDYKSAERYGKFKARNIRLSMKDAASRSQHVLVRVEDAAVGVGGRILFEGVNIDLREGEAVELRGRNGAGKTTLIRMLLASGGVAARASHKTIRDPHEVAQIFSEMPLASNASTAAPPALEAVEETAGSRTAAAAPPSSARAHSSLKSPPEIFRERSAETSVTYERFIVSGVGGVAPATPILYSGNLFLDPQVRVGVYEQEIDERYLADPLEVAIEKLYLSRDLPISETKIHQLLADYLFTEADRMTPLARLSGGQKARFQIIAMLANDPQLLILDEPTNHLDLPSIEELETALAKYSGAILYVSHDNYFRQVIGGEVVQIGAE
;
A
#
# COMPACT_ATOMS: atom_id res chain seq x y z
N MET A 1 -10.56 20.63 -23.32
CA MET A 1 -10.23 20.73 -21.89
C MET A 1 -11.49 20.45 -21.09
N ILE A 2 -11.43 19.51 -20.16
CA ILE A 2 -12.55 19.07 -19.33
C ILE A 2 -12.41 19.60 -17.90
N ALA A 3 -11.16 19.71 -17.42
CA ALA A 3 -10.84 20.28 -16.11
C ALA A 3 -9.58 21.15 -16.21
N ASP A 4 -9.56 22.25 -15.47
CA ASP A 4 -8.39 23.10 -15.24
C ASP A 4 -8.16 23.20 -13.73
N ILE A 5 -6.99 22.79 -13.29
CA ILE A 5 -6.63 22.63 -11.88
C ILE A 5 -5.54 23.63 -11.55
N HIS A 6 -5.80 24.51 -10.59
CA HIS A 6 -4.84 25.45 -10.04
C HIS A 6 -5.00 25.51 -8.51
N ILE A 7 -4.26 24.71 -7.80
CA ILE A 7 -4.22 24.70 -6.32
C ILE A 7 -2.99 25.50 -5.91
N THR A 8 -3.21 26.69 -5.37
CA THR A 8 -2.15 27.58 -4.90
C THR A 8 -1.50 27.02 -3.64
N GLU A 9 -2.33 26.56 -2.69
CA GLU A 9 -1.83 25.96 -1.45
C GLU A 9 -2.82 24.95 -0.88
N LYS A 10 -2.30 23.82 -0.40
CA LYS A 10 -3.00 22.85 0.44
C LYS A 10 -2.07 22.39 1.55
N SER A 11 -2.50 22.60 2.79
CA SER A 11 -1.76 22.19 3.98
C SER A 11 -2.56 21.17 4.79
N PHE A 12 -1.88 20.33 5.55
CA PHE A 12 -2.46 19.40 6.51
C PHE A 12 -1.74 19.57 7.85
N GLY A 13 -2.39 20.24 8.80
CA GLY A 13 -1.73 20.76 9.99
C GLY A 13 -0.62 21.76 9.60
N ASP A 14 0.55 21.59 10.17
CA ASP A 14 1.71 22.45 9.88
C ASP A 14 2.46 22.07 8.59
N LYS A 15 2.05 21.00 7.92
CA LYS A 15 2.72 20.50 6.71
C LYS A 15 2.01 20.98 5.45
N THR A 16 2.68 21.79 4.63
CA THR A 16 2.20 22.11 3.29
C THR A 16 2.44 20.93 2.37
N LEU A 17 1.38 20.40 1.75
CA LEU A 17 1.41 19.28 0.81
C LEU A 17 1.54 19.75 -0.63
N MET A 18 0.86 20.85 -1.00
CA MET A 18 0.82 21.38 -2.35
C MET A 18 1.10 22.88 -2.35
N ARG A 19 1.92 23.32 -3.31
CA ARG A 19 2.22 24.74 -3.58
C ARG A 19 2.25 24.92 -5.09
N ASP A 20 1.32 25.72 -5.64
CA ASP A 20 1.23 26.01 -7.06
C ASP A 20 1.13 24.74 -7.94
N VAL A 21 0.23 23.83 -7.58
CA VAL A 21 -0.11 22.65 -8.40
C VAL A 21 -0.98 23.12 -9.55
N LYS A 22 -0.47 23.02 -10.80
CA LYS A 22 -1.13 23.53 -11.99
C LYS A 22 -1.04 22.55 -13.15
N PHE A 23 -2.19 22.08 -13.61
CA PHE A 23 -2.32 21.27 -14.82
C PHE A 23 -3.77 21.24 -15.28
N SER A 24 -3.98 20.86 -16.54
CA SER A 24 -5.33 20.68 -17.10
C SER A 24 -5.53 19.24 -17.57
N VAL A 25 -6.77 18.82 -17.76
CA VAL A 25 -7.15 17.51 -18.32
C VAL A 25 -8.00 17.74 -19.57
N ASN A 26 -7.72 17.03 -20.66
CA ASN A 26 -8.46 17.13 -21.90
C ASN A 26 -9.51 16.03 -22.03
N ASP A 27 -10.46 16.20 -22.97
CA ASP A 27 -11.46 15.17 -23.27
C ASP A 27 -10.76 13.88 -23.73
N GLY A 28 -11.18 12.76 -23.17
CA GLY A 28 -10.67 11.45 -23.53
C GLY A 28 -9.22 11.16 -23.11
N GLU A 29 -8.50 12.12 -22.51
CA GLU A 29 -7.10 11.99 -22.11
C GLU A 29 -6.94 11.06 -20.92
N LYS A 30 -6.00 10.12 -21.00
CA LYS A 30 -5.58 9.26 -19.89
C LYS A 30 -4.33 9.84 -19.26
N VAL A 31 -4.44 10.31 -18.01
CA VAL A 31 -3.35 10.96 -17.29
C VAL A 31 -2.94 10.11 -16.11
N GLY A 32 -1.70 9.63 -16.11
CA GLY A 32 -1.10 8.98 -14.95
C GLY A 32 -0.61 10.01 -13.94
N VAL A 33 -0.94 9.84 -12.66
CA VAL A 33 -0.45 10.68 -11.56
C VAL A 33 0.54 9.88 -10.74
N VAL A 34 1.79 10.31 -10.76
CA VAL A 34 2.88 9.67 -10.04
C VAL A 34 3.48 10.60 -8.98
N GLY A 35 4.22 10.05 -8.06
CA GLY A 35 4.88 10.80 -6.99
C GLY A 35 5.11 9.94 -5.77
N ARG A 36 5.98 10.39 -4.88
CA ARG A 36 6.31 9.65 -3.66
C ARG A 36 5.10 9.46 -2.75
N ASN A 37 5.18 8.44 -1.91
CA ASN A 37 4.16 8.24 -0.87
C ASN A 37 4.12 9.44 0.10
N GLY A 38 2.90 9.92 0.41
CA GLY A 38 2.69 11.07 1.28
C GLY A 38 2.89 12.45 0.62
N VAL A 39 3.05 12.52 -0.72
CA VAL A 39 3.18 13.80 -1.45
C VAL A 39 1.84 14.50 -1.68
N GLY A 40 0.71 13.82 -1.38
CA GLY A 40 -0.63 14.39 -1.52
C GLY A 40 -1.43 13.90 -2.73
N LYS A 41 -1.07 12.76 -3.39
CA LYS A 41 -1.81 12.24 -4.54
C LYS A 41 -3.30 12.01 -4.24
N SER A 42 -3.62 11.26 -3.18
CA SER A 42 -5.01 11.01 -2.79
C SER A 42 -5.72 12.26 -2.29
N THR A 43 -4.99 13.21 -1.66
CA THR A 43 -5.52 14.54 -1.29
C THR A 43 -5.93 15.33 -2.54
N LEU A 44 -5.12 15.31 -3.60
CA LEU A 44 -5.48 15.89 -4.89
C LEU A 44 -6.79 15.30 -5.42
N PHE A 45 -6.96 13.99 -5.34
CA PHE A 45 -8.19 13.34 -5.77
C PHE A 45 -9.38 13.73 -4.89
N GLY A 46 -9.20 13.88 -3.59
CA GLY A 46 -10.22 14.41 -2.68
C GLY A 46 -10.69 15.82 -3.08
N VAL A 47 -9.75 16.70 -3.43
CA VAL A 47 -10.06 18.04 -3.95
C VAL A 47 -10.83 17.96 -5.28
N LEU A 48 -10.39 17.14 -6.22
CA LEU A 48 -11.05 16.99 -7.53
C LEU A 48 -12.42 16.30 -7.43
N ALA A 49 -12.61 15.41 -6.48
CA ALA A 49 -13.89 14.77 -6.20
C ALA A 49 -14.85 15.69 -5.41
N GLY A 50 -14.36 16.82 -4.91
CA GLY A 50 -15.15 17.76 -4.08
C GLY A 50 -15.38 17.28 -2.64
N THR A 51 -14.68 16.23 -2.19
CA THR A 51 -14.74 15.73 -0.81
C THR A 51 -13.84 16.52 0.14
N ASP A 52 -12.78 17.15 -0.38
CA ASP A 52 -11.89 18.04 0.35
C ASP A 52 -11.99 19.45 -0.23
N THR A 53 -12.56 20.37 0.55
CA THR A 53 -12.77 21.78 0.17
C THR A 53 -11.82 22.75 0.86
N ASP A 54 -10.93 22.24 1.73
CA ASP A 54 -9.97 23.03 2.48
C ASP A 54 -8.68 23.23 1.68
N TYR A 55 -8.72 24.08 0.65
CA TYR A 55 -7.55 24.47 -0.15
C TYR A 55 -7.70 25.90 -0.68
N THR A 56 -6.60 26.51 -1.07
CA THR A 56 -6.57 27.81 -1.75
C THR A 56 -6.29 27.58 -3.24
N GLY A 57 -7.09 28.22 -4.11
CA GLY A 57 -6.96 28.09 -5.55
C GLY A 57 -8.30 27.83 -6.22
N GLU A 58 -8.28 27.42 -7.48
CA GLU A 58 -9.46 27.14 -8.29
C GLU A 58 -9.36 25.81 -9.00
N VAL A 59 -10.45 25.04 -8.99
CA VAL A 59 -10.64 23.86 -9.82
C VAL A 59 -11.87 24.09 -10.68
N ILE A 60 -11.64 24.25 -11.99
CA ILE A 60 -12.69 24.61 -12.93
C ILE A 60 -13.00 23.40 -13.79
N PHE A 61 -14.23 22.94 -13.73
CA PHE A 61 -14.74 21.89 -14.62
C PHE A 61 -15.60 22.49 -15.73
N ARG A 62 -15.51 21.93 -16.92
CA ARG A 62 -16.41 22.28 -18.03
C ARG A 62 -17.87 22.03 -17.61
N ARG A 63 -18.76 22.94 -17.95
CA ARG A 63 -20.18 22.86 -17.60
C ARG A 63 -20.82 21.56 -18.13
N GLY A 64 -21.57 20.87 -17.29
CA GLY A 64 -22.32 19.66 -17.65
C GLY A 64 -21.50 18.37 -17.65
N ILE A 65 -20.26 18.37 -17.13
CA ILE A 65 -19.50 17.13 -16.94
C ILE A 65 -19.93 16.39 -15.67
N THR A 66 -19.76 15.08 -15.71
CA THR A 66 -19.89 14.19 -14.55
C THR A 66 -18.51 13.68 -14.18
N VAL A 67 -18.22 13.71 -12.87
CA VAL A 67 -16.99 13.17 -12.30
C VAL A 67 -17.36 11.93 -11.47
N ALA A 68 -16.64 10.83 -11.67
CA ALA A 68 -16.74 9.64 -10.84
C ALA A 68 -15.38 9.35 -10.21
N SER A 69 -15.39 8.97 -8.94
CA SER A 69 -14.16 8.64 -8.21
C SER A 69 -14.29 7.29 -7.51
N THR A 70 -13.17 6.57 -7.39
CA THR A 70 -13.06 5.40 -6.51
C THR A 70 -13.11 5.86 -5.06
N ALA A 71 -13.97 5.24 -4.25
CA ALA A 71 -14.00 5.48 -2.81
C ALA A 71 -12.91 4.67 -2.11
N GLN A 72 -12.26 5.28 -1.12
CA GLN A 72 -11.28 4.58 -0.28
C GLN A 72 -11.95 3.88 0.89
N GLU A 73 -13.04 4.43 1.40
CA GLU A 73 -13.80 3.91 2.53
C GLU A 73 -15.31 3.94 2.25
N HIS A 74 -16.04 2.97 2.80
CA HIS A 74 -17.46 2.75 2.54
C HIS A 74 -18.27 2.93 3.83
N HIS A 75 -18.08 4.05 4.52
CA HIS A 75 -18.78 4.34 5.77
C HIS A 75 -20.30 4.39 5.57
N GLY A 76 -21.05 3.65 6.39
CA GLY A 76 -22.52 3.64 6.39
C GLY A 76 -23.16 2.88 5.22
N LEU A 77 -22.38 2.23 4.33
CA LEU A 77 -22.88 1.51 3.15
C LEU A 77 -22.80 -0.02 3.30
N GLY A 78 -22.45 -0.50 4.49
CA GLY A 78 -22.17 -1.93 4.72
C GLY A 78 -23.33 -2.87 4.40
N ASP A 79 -24.57 -2.44 4.63
CA ASP A 79 -25.77 -3.25 4.43
C ASP A 79 -26.30 -3.23 2.99
N GLN A 80 -25.81 -2.29 2.17
CA GLN A 80 -26.21 -2.17 0.77
C GLN A 80 -25.62 -3.32 -0.04
N THR A 81 -26.42 -3.92 -0.96
CA THR A 81 -25.90 -4.96 -1.85
C THR A 81 -24.91 -4.37 -2.87
N VAL A 82 -23.95 -5.19 -3.29
CA VAL A 82 -22.94 -4.81 -4.29
C VAL A 82 -23.59 -4.25 -5.56
N LEU A 83 -24.59 -4.94 -6.10
CA LEU A 83 -25.30 -4.50 -7.30
C LEU A 83 -26.00 -3.15 -7.08
N SER A 84 -26.73 -3.00 -5.97
CA SER A 84 -27.41 -1.74 -5.64
C SER A 84 -26.41 -0.59 -5.47
N TYR A 85 -25.25 -0.85 -4.87
CA TYR A 85 -24.19 0.13 -4.73
C TYR A 85 -23.62 0.60 -6.08
N ILE A 86 -23.36 -0.33 -7.01
CA ILE A 86 -22.87 0.00 -8.35
C ILE A 86 -23.93 0.80 -9.12
N LEU A 87 -25.19 0.36 -9.10
CA LEU A 87 -26.31 1.04 -9.77
C LEU A 87 -26.54 2.46 -9.22
N ALA A 88 -26.42 2.66 -7.92
CA ALA A 88 -26.51 3.98 -7.30
C ALA A 88 -25.40 4.95 -7.77
N GLY A 89 -24.26 4.43 -8.19
CA GLY A 89 -23.15 5.20 -8.77
C GLY A 89 -23.35 5.59 -10.25
N LEU A 90 -24.41 5.10 -10.91
CA LEU A 90 -24.68 5.42 -12.32
C LEU A 90 -25.46 6.74 -12.42
N PRO A 91 -24.93 7.76 -13.13
CA PRO A 91 -25.65 9.01 -13.34
C PRO A 91 -27.02 8.79 -13.98
N GLU A 92 -28.04 9.45 -13.45
CA GLU A 92 -29.43 9.41 -13.93
C GLU A 92 -30.16 8.07 -13.70
N TYR A 93 -29.49 6.94 -13.42
CA TYR A 93 -30.13 5.63 -13.31
C TYR A 93 -31.27 5.63 -12.26
N ALA A 94 -30.96 6.06 -11.04
CA ALA A 94 -31.92 6.08 -9.95
C ALA A 94 -33.13 7.01 -10.25
N ALA A 95 -32.88 8.17 -10.86
CA ALA A 95 -33.93 9.12 -11.21
C ALA A 95 -34.83 8.58 -12.33
N LEU A 96 -34.26 8.04 -13.40
CA LEU A 96 -34.99 7.47 -14.50
C LEU A 96 -35.75 6.21 -14.07
N LYS A 97 -35.11 5.33 -13.29
CA LYS A 97 -35.74 4.11 -12.76
C LYS A 97 -36.94 4.45 -11.89
N LYS A 98 -36.84 5.45 -11.03
CA LYS A 98 -37.95 5.94 -10.20
C LYS A 98 -39.15 6.41 -11.05
N ILE A 99 -38.90 7.18 -12.11
CA ILE A 99 -39.96 7.63 -13.01
C ILE A 99 -40.61 6.43 -13.70
N ILE A 100 -39.82 5.47 -14.18
CA ILE A 100 -40.32 4.27 -14.88
C ILE A 100 -41.15 3.37 -13.96
N ASP A 101 -40.78 3.22 -12.70
CA ASP A 101 -41.45 2.35 -11.75
C ASP A 101 -42.71 3.01 -11.12
N GLU A 102 -42.65 4.31 -10.79
CA GLU A 102 -43.74 4.98 -10.06
C GLU A 102 -44.82 5.62 -10.96
N TYR A 103 -44.45 6.11 -12.18
CA TYR A 103 -45.40 6.87 -13.00
C TYR A 103 -46.52 6.02 -13.61
N PRO A 104 -46.35 4.75 -14.03
CA PRO A 104 -47.45 3.93 -14.54
C PRO A 104 -48.67 3.88 -13.62
N GLU A 105 -48.45 3.90 -12.31
CA GLU A 105 -49.53 3.86 -11.33
C GLU A 105 -50.11 5.24 -11.00
N THR A 106 -49.36 6.33 -11.22
CA THR A 106 -49.69 7.68 -10.74
C THR A 106 -49.96 8.69 -11.83
N MET A 107 -49.68 8.39 -13.10
CA MET A 107 -49.81 9.36 -14.19
C MET A 107 -51.22 9.59 -14.68
N GLY A 108 -52.10 8.56 -14.68
CA GLY A 108 -53.46 8.68 -15.22
C GLY A 108 -53.49 9.38 -16.58
N ASP A 109 -54.39 10.35 -16.78
CA ASP A 109 -54.50 11.15 -17.99
C ASP A 109 -53.64 12.43 -17.98
N ASN A 110 -52.66 12.53 -17.08
CA ASN A 110 -51.81 13.70 -16.98
C ASN A 110 -50.74 13.70 -18.08
N MET A 111 -51.02 14.49 -19.16
CA MET A 111 -50.16 14.57 -20.35
C MET A 111 -48.69 14.90 -20.01
N ARG A 112 -48.43 15.75 -19.03
CA ARG A 112 -47.06 16.10 -18.61
C ARG A 112 -46.31 14.91 -18.04
N LYS A 113 -46.96 14.13 -17.16
CA LYS A 113 -46.35 12.93 -16.60
C LYS A 113 -46.14 11.84 -17.66
N ILE A 114 -47.08 11.72 -18.62
CA ILE A 114 -46.94 10.79 -19.76
C ILE A 114 -45.74 11.14 -20.61
N GLU A 115 -45.52 12.44 -20.88
CA GLU A 115 -44.37 12.92 -21.64
C GLU A 115 -43.05 12.69 -20.88
N GLU A 116 -43.00 13.02 -19.58
CA GLU A 116 -41.84 12.74 -18.71
C GLU A 116 -41.53 11.24 -18.64
N TYR A 117 -42.53 10.38 -18.56
CA TYR A 117 -42.39 8.92 -18.59
C TYR A 117 -41.82 8.43 -19.93
N THR A 118 -42.36 8.91 -21.05
CA THR A 118 -41.88 8.53 -22.37
C THR A 118 -40.42 8.96 -22.57
N GLN A 119 -40.07 10.18 -22.21
CA GLN A 119 -38.70 10.67 -22.25
C GLN A 119 -37.75 9.86 -21.35
N ALA A 120 -38.24 9.44 -20.16
CA ALA A 120 -37.46 8.60 -19.25
C ALA A 120 -37.19 7.22 -19.85
N LEU A 121 -38.19 6.59 -20.51
CA LEU A 121 -38.03 5.31 -21.22
C LEU A 121 -37.00 5.40 -22.35
N GLU A 122 -37.16 6.41 -23.21
CA GLU A 122 -36.22 6.63 -24.32
C GLU A 122 -34.78 6.84 -23.81
N ARG A 123 -34.62 7.65 -22.75
CA ARG A 123 -33.30 7.92 -22.17
C ARG A 123 -32.71 6.69 -21.47
N PHE A 124 -33.54 5.90 -20.82
CA PHE A 124 -33.15 4.65 -20.17
C PHE A 124 -32.64 3.63 -21.20
N ASP A 125 -33.34 3.52 -22.34
CA ASP A 125 -32.92 2.68 -23.47
C ASP A 125 -31.63 3.18 -24.14
N GLN A 126 -31.55 4.48 -24.44
CA GLN A 126 -30.35 5.10 -25.00
C GLN A 126 -29.10 4.89 -24.15
N LYS A 127 -29.25 4.86 -22.83
CA LYS A 127 -28.17 4.58 -21.88
C LYS A 127 -27.87 3.07 -21.76
N GLY A 128 -28.70 2.21 -22.35
CA GLY A 128 -28.56 0.75 -22.27
C GLY A 128 -28.81 0.18 -20.87
N PHE A 129 -29.61 0.87 -20.06
CA PHE A 129 -29.86 0.51 -18.67
C PHE A 129 -30.72 -0.76 -18.51
N TYR A 130 -31.47 -1.17 -19.53
CA TYR A 130 -32.20 -2.45 -19.49
C TYR A 130 -31.29 -3.68 -19.36
N GLN A 131 -30.06 -3.60 -19.84
CA GLN A 131 -29.08 -4.69 -19.79
C GLN A 131 -27.96 -4.43 -18.78
N ILE A 132 -28.05 -3.36 -17.99
CA ILE A 132 -26.94 -2.89 -17.18
C ILE A 132 -26.61 -3.89 -16.05
N GLU A 133 -27.62 -4.51 -15.43
CA GLU A 133 -27.43 -5.48 -14.36
C GLU A 133 -26.69 -6.73 -14.86
N GLU A 134 -27.03 -7.20 -16.07
CA GLU A 134 -26.35 -8.34 -16.69
C GLU A 134 -24.89 -7.98 -17.07
N LYS A 135 -24.66 -6.76 -17.58
CA LYS A 135 -23.31 -6.28 -17.87
C LYS A 135 -22.47 -6.18 -16.61
N ILE A 136 -23.02 -5.60 -15.54
CA ILE A 136 -22.35 -5.52 -14.23
C ILE A 136 -22.07 -6.94 -13.72
N GLY A 137 -23.03 -7.88 -13.84
CA GLY A 137 -22.85 -9.27 -13.43
C GLY A 137 -21.66 -9.93 -14.14
N ARG A 138 -21.56 -9.76 -15.47
CA ARG A 138 -20.43 -10.29 -16.26
C ARG A 138 -19.09 -9.67 -15.85
N GLU A 139 -19.06 -8.35 -15.58
CA GLU A 139 -17.82 -7.72 -15.12
C GLU A 139 -17.43 -8.19 -13.70
N LEU A 140 -18.41 -8.38 -12.81
CA LEU A 140 -18.13 -8.98 -11.51
C LEU A 140 -17.54 -10.39 -11.65
N ASP A 141 -18.05 -11.19 -12.60
CA ASP A 141 -17.49 -12.52 -12.88
C ASP A 141 -16.06 -12.44 -13.43
N ASN A 142 -15.79 -11.50 -14.33
CA ASN A 142 -14.44 -11.25 -14.87
C ASN A 142 -13.42 -10.89 -13.77
N PHE A 143 -13.87 -10.13 -12.75
CA PHE A 143 -13.06 -9.76 -11.60
C PHE A 143 -13.14 -10.77 -10.43
N GLN A 144 -13.63 -12.00 -10.69
CA GLN A 144 -13.74 -13.09 -9.69
C GLN A 144 -14.65 -12.74 -8.50
N LEU A 145 -15.64 -11.93 -8.74
CA LEU A 145 -16.70 -11.59 -7.78
C LEU A 145 -18.03 -12.28 -8.13
N SER A 146 -17.96 -13.48 -8.72
CA SER A 146 -19.14 -14.26 -9.12
C SER A 146 -20.08 -14.47 -7.94
N GLY A 147 -21.37 -14.19 -8.16
CA GLY A 147 -22.40 -14.31 -7.13
C GLY A 147 -22.34 -13.27 -6.01
N CYS A 148 -21.42 -12.30 -6.07
CA CYS A 148 -21.32 -11.25 -5.05
C CYS A 148 -22.37 -10.14 -5.22
N GLY A 149 -23.05 -10.03 -6.35
CA GLY A 149 -23.99 -8.93 -6.64
C GLY A 149 -25.08 -8.74 -5.58
N GLY A 150 -25.64 -9.84 -5.05
CA GLY A 150 -26.64 -9.83 -3.99
C GLY A 150 -26.08 -9.75 -2.56
N ARG A 151 -24.76 -9.81 -2.36
CA ARG A 151 -24.16 -9.79 -1.03
C ARG A 151 -24.04 -8.35 -0.49
N PRO A 152 -24.15 -8.16 0.85
CA PRO A 152 -23.87 -6.87 1.47
C PRO A 152 -22.42 -6.44 1.24
N LEU A 153 -22.20 -5.16 0.90
CA LEU A 153 -20.87 -4.60 0.65
C LEU A 153 -19.94 -4.77 1.87
N GLY A 154 -20.49 -4.71 3.09
CA GLY A 154 -19.77 -4.92 4.34
C GLY A 154 -19.17 -6.31 4.47
N SER A 155 -19.75 -7.34 3.83
CA SER A 155 -19.26 -8.72 3.88
C SER A 155 -18.04 -8.99 2.98
N LEU A 156 -17.66 -8.03 2.13
CA LEU A 156 -16.55 -8.17 1.22
C LEU A 156 -15.21 -7.80 1.89
N SER A 157 -14.12 -8.46 1.47
CA SER A 157 -12.77 -8.06 1.84
C SER A 157 -12.41 -6.69 1.26
N GLY A 158 -11.37 -6.04 1.80
CA GLY A 158 -10.89 -4.76 1.29
C GLY A 158 -10.54 -4.79 -0.20
N GLY A 159 -9.86 -5.85 -0.65
CA GLY A 159 -9.55 -6.05 -2.06
C GLY A 159 -10.79 -6.23 -2.94
N GLN A 160 -11.78 -7.01 -2.48
CA GLN A 160 -13.04 -7.18 -3.21
C GLN A 160 -13.82 -5.87 -3.33
N LYS A 161 -13.85 -5.05 -2.27
CA LYS A 161 -14.46 -3.71 -2.32
C LYS A 161 -13.80 -2.81 -3.35
N ARG A 162 -12.46 -2.86 -3.47
CA ARG A 162 -11.72 -2.14 -4.52
C ARG A 162 -12.15 -2.56 -5.93
N LEU A 163 -12.27 -3.85 -6.17
CA LEU A 163 -12.73 -4.35 -7.47
C LEU A 163 -14.18 -3.91 -7.77
N VAL A 164 -15.06 -3.87 -6.77
CA VAL A 164 -16.42 -3.31 -6.91
C VAL A 164 -16.37 -1.83 -7.31
N GLU A 165 -15.46 -1.02 -6.73
CA GLU A 165 -15.25 0.37 -7.12
C GLU A 165 -14.84 0.50 -8.59
N ILE A 166 -13.96 -0.38 -9.07
CA ILE A 166 -13.53 -0.39 -10.46
C ILE A 166 -14.71 -0.72 -11.38
N VAL A 167 -15.50 -1.75 -11.08
CA VAL A 167 -16.71 -2.08 -11.86
C VAL A 167 -17.69 -0.91 -11.88
N LYS A 168 -17.88 -0.21 -10.76
CA LYS A 168 -18.70 1.01 -10.69
C LYS A 168 -18.20 2.10 -11.65
N ILE A 169 -16.88 2.36 -11.65
CA ILE A 169 -16.26 3.34 -12.57
C ILE A 169 -16.45 2.92 -14.04
N MET A 170 -16.25 1.64 -14.36
CA MET A 170 -16.39 1.11 -15.72
C MET A 170 -17.78 1.35 -16.30
N HIS A 171 -18.80 1.31 -15.47
CA HIS A 171 -20.19 1.54 -15.90
C HIS A 171 -20.72 2.95 -15.63
N SER A 172 -19.99 3.80 -14.90
CA SER A 172 -20.43 5.15 -14.51
C SER A 172 -20.78 6.06 -15.70
N GLY A 173 -20.19 5.83 -16.87
CA GLY A 173 -20.34 6.72 -18.03
C GLY A 173 -19.91 8.17 -17.74
N ALA A 174 -19.10 8.39 -16.71
CA ALA A 174 -18.61 9.70 -16.33
C ALA A 174 -17.67 10.27 -17.39
N HIS A 175 -17.68 11.59 -17.53
CA HIS A 175 -16.77 12.28 -18.46
C HIS A 175 -15.33 12.29 -17.93
N LEU A 176 -15.16 12.34 -16.61
CA LEU A 176 -13.88 12.25 -15.91
C LEU A 176 -13.94 11.17 -14.84
N ALA A 177 -13.06 10.18 -14.91
CA ALA A 177 -12.87 9.16 -13.89
C ALA A 177 -11.60 9.44 -13.08
N LEU A 178 -11.72 9.45 -11.75
CA LEU A 178 -10.62 9.57 -10.79
C LEU A 178 -10.39 8.19 -10.17
N ILE A 179 -9.25 7.57 -10.47
CA ILE A 179 -9.00 6.16 -10.14
C ILE A 179 -7.72 6.09 -9.31
N ASP A 180 -7.83 5.69 -8.04
CA ASP A 180 -6.72 5.62 -7.10
C ASP A 180 -6.25 4.17 -6.93
N GLU A 181 -5.01 3.87 -7.37
CA GLU A 181 -4.32 2.59 -7.28
C GLU A 181 -5.21 1.39 -7.71
N PRO A 182 -5.73 1.36 -8.96
CA PRO A 182 -6.69 0.34 -9.40
C PRO A 182 -6.11 -1.07 -9.44
N THR A 183 -4.80 -1.21 -9.72
CA THR A 183 -4.13 -2.51 -9.89
C THR A 183 -3.84 -3.22 -8.59
N ASN A 184 -3.89 -2.52 -7.46
CA ASN A 184 -3.78 -3.16 -6.16
C ASN A 184 -4.91 -4.19 -6.00
N HIS A 185 -4.57 -5.42 -5.66
CA HIS A 185 -5.46 -6.58 -5.52
C HIS A 185 -6.03 -7.16 -6.82
N MET A 186 -5.61 -6.71 -8.00
CA MET A 186 -5.93 -7.36 -9.27
C MET A 186 -4.92 -8.45 -9.59
N ASP A 187 -5.40 -9.61 -10.04
CA ASP A 187 -4.51 -10.57 -10.67
C ASP A 187 -4.15 -10.12 -12.10
N TYR A 188 -3.22 -10.82 -12.74
CA TYR A 188 -2.72 -10.45 -14.06
C TYR A 188 -3.83 -10.41 -15.14
N VAL A 189 -4.87 -11.25 -15.01
CA VAL A 189 -6.00 -11.28 -15.96
C VAL A 189 -6.89 -10.06 -15.76
N ALA A 190 -7.32 -9.80 -14.52
CA ALA A 190 -8.13 -8.64 -14.18
C ALA A 190 -7.42 -7.32 -14.52
N LYS A 191 -6.10 -7.24 -14.26
CA LYS A 191 -5.27 -6.10 -14.64
C LYS A 191 -5.28 -5.88 -16.16
N GLN A 192 -5.07 -6.93 -16.96
CA GLN A 192 -5.08 -6.81 -18.42
C GLN A 192 -6.46 -6.38 -18.94
N GLN A 193 -7.54 -6.98 -18.42
CA GLN A 193 -8.91 -6.59 -18.77
C GLN A 193 -9.19 -5.11 -18.47
N PHE A 194 -8.73 -4.61 -17.32
CA PHE A 194 -8.88 -3.20 -16.96
C PHE A 194 -8.09 -2.28 -17.90
N ILE A 195 -6.84 -2.63 -18.24
CA ILE A 195 -6.02 -1.88 -19.20
C ILE A 195 -6.67 -1.85 -20.59
N ASP A 196 -7.22 -2.98 -21.06
CA ASP A 196 -7.90 -3.07 -22.34
C ASP A 196 -9.20 -2.24 -22.34
N TRP A 197 -9.97 -2.31 -21.25
CA TRP A 197 -11.15 -1.45 -21.07
C TRP A 197 -10.75 0.04 -21.09
N MET A 198 -9.75 0.45 -20.34
CA MET A 198 -9.27 1.84 -20.32
C MET A 198 -8.91 2.33 -21.73
N SER A 199 -8.23 1.49 -22.49
CA SER A 199 -7.83 1.79 -23.86
C SER A 199 -9.02 1.87 -24.83
N SER A 200 -10.10 1.13 -24.54
CA SER A 200 -11.34 1.12 -25.35
C SER A 200 -12.25 2.33 -25.13
N GLN A 201 -11.94 3.21 -24.16
CA GLN A 201 -12.76 4.38 -23.80
C GLN A 201 -12.23 5.71 -24.34
N PRO A 202 -12.34 6.01 -25.65
CA PRO A 202 -11.69 7.19 -26.25
C PRO A 202 -12.29 8.53 -25.81
N ARG A 203 -13.51 8.55 -25.28
CA ARG A 203 -14.21 9.78 -24.87
C ARG A 203 -14.15 10.07 -23.38
N GLN A 204 -13.86 9.09 -22.55
CA GLN A 204 -13.78 9.24 -21.11
C GLN A 204 -12.38 9.68 -20.72
N ALA A 205 -12.24 10.85 -20.10
CA ALA A 205 -10.99 11.27 -19.51
C ALA A 205 -10.76 10.48 -18.20
N MET A 206 -9.51 10.11 -17.95
CA MET A 206 -9.15 9.39 -16.74
C MET A 206 -7.93 10.02 -16.08
N LEU A 207 -8.02 10.25 -14.79
CA LEU A 207 -6.89 10.60 -13.95
C LEU A 207 -6.61 9.39 -13.04
N ILE A 208 -5.42 8.82 -13.15
CA ILE A 208 -5.11 7.52 -12.55
C ILE A 208 -3.86 7.65 -11.68
N ILE A 209 -4.02 7.52 -10.37
CA ILE A 209 -2.88 7.35 -9.47
C ILE A 209 -2.48 5.88 -9.55
N THR A 210 -1.25 5.60 -9.94
CA THR A 210 -0.74 4.23 -9.95
C THR A 210 0.79 4.19 -9.94
N HIS A 211 1.33 3.11 -9.42
CA HIS A 211 2.75 2.75 -9.48
C HIS A 211 2.99 1.57 -10.42
N ASP A 212 1.92 1.08 -11.09
CA ASP A 212 2.00 0.00 -12.06
C ASP A 212 2.55 0.51 -13.39
N ARG A 213 3.73 0.00 -13.76
CA ARG A 213 4.47 0.43 -14.96
C ARG A 213 3.76 0.01 -16.25
N ASP A 214 3.06 -1.14 -16.27
CA ASP A 214 2.28 -1.59 -17.44
C ASP A 214 1.13 -0.62 -17.72
N MET A 215 0.45 -0.15 -16.67
CA MET A 215 -0.63 0.83 -16.80
C MET A 215 -0.08 2.20 -17.22
N LEU A 216 1.02 2.67 -16.60
CA LEU A 216 1.68 3.90 -17.00
C LEU A 216 2.23 3.85 -18.44
N GLY A 217 2.49 2.65 -18.95
CA GLY A 217 2.83 2.44 -20.38
C GLY A 217 1.67 2.71 -21.35
N ARG A 218 0.42 2.85 -20.86
CA ARG A 218 -0.79 3.04 -21.66
C ARG A 218 -1.46 4.40 -21.49
N VAL A 219 -0.88 5.31 -20.71
CA VAL A 219 -1.39 6.67 -20.55
C VAL A 219 -0.85 7.61 -21.62
N ASP A 220 -1.56 8.71 -21.87
CA ASP A 220 -1.19 9.73 -22.86
C ASP A 220 -0.20 10.74 -22.27
N ARG A 221 -0.23 10.94 -20.95
CA ARG A 221 0.57 11.91 -20.23
C ARG A 221 0.74 11.50 -18.78
N ILE A 222 1.88 11.87 -18.20
CA ILE A 222 2.16 11.67 -16.77
C ILE A 222 2.29 13.02 -16.08
N VAL A 223 1.63 13.16 -14.94
CA VAL A 223 1.76 14.29 -14.01
C VAL A 223 2.48 13.80 -12.76
N GLU A 224 3.69 14.28 -12.55
CA GLU A 224 4.46 13.99 -11.33
C GLU A 224 4.18 15.05 -10.27
N LEU A 225 3.73 14.61 -9.10
CA LEU A 225 3.66 15.45 -7.91
C LEU A 225 5.00 15.38 -7.17
N LYS A 226 5.72 16.51 -7.13
CA LYS A 226 7.05 16.60 -6.56
C LYS A 226 7.25 17.95 -5.89
N ASP A 227 7.80 17.94 -4.67
CA ASP A 227 8.10 19.15 -3.91
C ASP A 227 6.92 20.14 -3.82
N GLY A 228 5.70 19.57 -3.69
CA GLY A 228 4.44 20.32 -3.63
C GLY A 228 3.95 20.87 -4.97
N ARG A 229 4.59 20.60 -6.09
CA ARG A 229 4.23 21.08 -7.43
C ARG A 229 3.84 19.93 -8.35
N ALA A 230 3.16 20.26 -9.44
CA ALA A 230 2.85 19.33 -10.52
C ALA A 230 3.75 19.58 -11.73
N VAL A 231 4.44 18.55 -12.20
CA VAL A 231 5.23 18.59 -13.43
C VAL A 231 4.60 17.64 -14.44
N SER A 232 4.27 18.14 -15.64
CA SER A 232 3.63 17.36 -16.69
C SER A 232 4.64 16.88 -17.74
N TYR A 233 4.60 15.58 -18.03
CA TYR A 233 5.41 14.92 -19.05
C TYR A 233 4.53 14.32 -20.11
N ARG A 234 4.76 14.63 -21.39
CA ARG A 234 3.98 14.10 -22.50
C ARG A 234 4.39 12.68 -22.85
N GLY A 235 3.41 11.84 -23.12
CA GLY A 235 3.60 10.44 -23.49
C GLY A 235 3.50 9.50 -22.30
N ASN A 236 3.81 8.24 -22.56
CA ASN A 236 3.73 7.12 -21.63
C ASN A 236 4.93 7.07 -20.64
N TYR A 237 5.04 5.98 -19.91
CA TYR A 237 6.08 5.78 -18.90
C TYR A 237 7.51 5.91 -19.47
N ASP A 238 7.80 5.31 -20.63
CA ASP A 238 9.12 5.38 -21.26
C ASP A 238 9.49 6.82 -21.66
N ALA A 239 8.51 7.56 -22.18
CA ALA A 239 8.69 8.96 -22.51
C ALA A 239 8.92 9.82 -21.26
N TYR A 240 8.19 9.51 -20.17
CA TYR A 240 8.37 10.15 -18.87
C TYR A 240 9.80 9.95 -18.35
N LEU A 241 10.33 8.71 -18.33
CA LEU A 241 11.66 8.42 -17.84
C LEU A 241 12.73 9.25 -18.57
N LYS A 242 12.67 9.30 -19.90
CA LYS A 242 13.58 10.11 -20.73
C LYS A 242 13.50 11.60 -20.43
N GLN A 243 12.29 12.15 -20.37
CA GLN A 243 12.07 13.57 -20.09
C GLN A 243 12.48 13.90 -18.64
N ASN A 244 12.17 13.05 -17.68
CA ASN A 244 12.57 13.25 -16.29
C ASN A 244 14.09 13.24 -16.10
N ALA A 245 14.81 12.33 -16.77
CA ALA A 245 16.28 12.31 -16.75
C ALA A 245 16.88 13.62 -17.33
N GLN A 246 16.33 14.11 -18.45
CA GLN A 246 16.75 15.39 -19.05
C GLN A 246 16.43 16.58 -18.14
N ALA A 247 15.20 16.64 -17.57
CA ALA A 247 14.80 17.69 -16.65
C ALA A 247 15.67 17.70 -15.38
N THR A 248 16.01 16.51 -14.87
CA THR A 248 16.91 16.35 -13.73
C THR A 248 18.31 16.90 -14.04
N ALA A 249 18.88 16.55 -15.20
CA ALA A 249 20.19 17.07 -15.62
C ALA A 249 20.19 18.61 -15.74
N ALA A 250 19.15 19.18 -16.33
CA ALA A 250 18.98 20.64 -16.42
C ALA A 250 18.82 21.27 -15.03
N GLY A 251 17.99 20.67 -14.16
CA GLY A 251 17.77 21.15 -12.79
C GLY A 251 19.05 21.14 -11.94
N MET A 252 19.86 20.09 -12.05
CA MET A 252 21.16 20.01 -11.38
C MET A 252 22.11 21.13 -11.84
N ASN A 253 22.18 21.39 -13.17
CA ASN A 253 23.02 22.46 -13.72
C ASN A 253 22.56 23.84 -13.22
N ASN A 254 21.25 24.09 -13.19
CA ASN A 254 20.70 25.35 -12.70
C ASN A 254 21.02 25.57 -11.23
N PHE A 255 20.85 24.56 -10.38
CA PHE A 255 21.14 24.69 -8.96
C PHE A 255 22.64 24.89 -8.68
N GLU A 256 23.52 24.22 -9.41
CA GLU A 256 24.96 24.47 -9.31
C GLU A 256 25.34 25.92 -9.69
N GLN A 257 24.65 26.52 -10.66
CA GLN A 257 24.85 27.93 -10.99
C GLN A 257 24.38 28.83 -9.84
N VAL A 258 23.26 28.51 -9.20
CA VAL A 258 22.79 29.21 -7.99
C VAL A 258 23.79 29.07 -6.85
N GLU A 259 24.29 27.86 -6.57
CA GLU A 259 25.35 27.66 -5.54
C GLU A 259 26.60 28.50 -5.81
N LYS A 260 27.10 28.51 -7.06
CA LYS A 260 28.22 29.34 -7.46
C LYS A 260 27.93 30.84 -7.27
N ARG A 261 26.70 31.26 -7.62
CA ARG A 261 26.25 32.64 -7.41
C ARG A 261 26.24 33.00 -5.93
N MET A 262 25.72 32.13 -5.07
CA MET A 262 25.71 32.32 -3.61
C MET A 262 27.13 32.43 -3.04
N VAL A 263 28.06 31.60 -3.48
CA VAL A 263 29.49 31.70 -3.06
C VAL A 263 30.07 33.04 -3.46
N ASN A 264 29.84 33.47 -4.70
CA ASN A 264 30.33 34.78 -5.18
C ASN A 264 29.68 35.95 -4.40
N LEU A 265 28.40 35.88 -4.08
CA LEU A 265 27.71 36.92 -3.28
C LEU A 265 28.24 36.96 -1.85
N ARG A 266 28.48 35.81 -1.21
CA ARG A 266 29.12 35.75 0.11
C ARG A 266 30.49 36.43 0.10
N GLN A 267 31.31 36.16 -0.93
CA GLN A 267 32.59 36.80 -1.09
C GLN A 267 32.46 38.32 -1.26
N LYS A 268 31.51 38.79 -2.07
CA LYS A 268 31.25 40.23 -2.25
C LYS A 268 30.82 40.92 -0.95
N VAL A 269 29.98 40.24 -0.11
CA VAL A 269 29.63 40.78 1.21
C VAL A 269 30.86 41.00 2.06
N LEU A 270 31.77 40.03 2.12
CA LEU A 270 33.05 40.16 2.85
C LEU A 270 33.93 41.30 2.30
N ASP A 271 33.98 41.42 0.98
CA ASP A 271 34.78 42.48 0.34
C ASP A 271 34.22 43.89 0.64
N TYR A 272 32.87 44.05 0.56
CA TYR A 272 32.24 45.33 0.93
C TYR A 272 32.42 45.66 2.42
N GLN A 273 32.39 44.68 3.32
CA GLN A 273 32.71 44.88 4.73
C GLN A 273 34.14 45.38 4.93
N ARG A 274 35.12 44.71 4.32
CA ARG A 274 36.53 45.12 4.37
C ARG A 274 36.76 46.52 3.80
N LEU A 275 36.08 46.87 2.67
CA LEU A 275 36.17 48.20 2.07
C LEU A 275 35.55 49.28 2.94
N LYS A 276 34.42 48.96 3.62
CA LYS A 276 33.75 49.83 4.57
C LYS A 276 34.64 50.14 5.78
N GLU A 277 35.33 49.13 6.32
CA GLU A 277 36.24 49.28 7.46
C GLU A 277 37.48 50.08 7.12
N LYS A 278 38.01 49.96 5.91
CA LYS A 278 39.18 50.67 5.42
C LYS A 278 38.91 52.13 5.06
N SER A 279 37.66 52.51 4.78
CA SER A 279 37.30 53.85 4.32
C SER A 279 37.09 54.80 5.49
N ARG A 280 37.63 56.01 5.39
CA ARG A 280 37.45 57.13 6.33
C ARG A 280 36.41 58.14 5.82
N ASN A 281 35.94 58.05 4.58
CA ASN A 281 34.99 58.96 3.98
C ASN A 281 33.54 58.51 4.26
N PRO A 282 32.70 59.30 4.95
CA PRO A 282 31.33 58.91 5.28
C PRO A 282 30.47 58.57 4.08
N GLY A 283 30.61 59.30 2.96
CA GLY A 283 29.86 59.01 1.74
C GLY A 283 30.24 57.66 1.08
N THR A 284 31.51 57.29 1.13
CA THR A 284 32.00 56.01 0.64
C THR A 284 31.55 54.86 1.53
N ILE A 285 31.54 55.06 2.86
CA ILE A 285 31.03 54.08 3.82
C ILE A 285 29.55 53.84 3.57
N GLN A 286 28.73 54.89 3.35
CA GLN A 286 27.31 54.78 3.08
C GLN A 286 27.04 54.03 1.75
N LYS A 287 27.86 54.30 0.71
CA LYS A 287 27.78 53.58 -0.57
C LYS A 287 28.04 52.08 -0.40
N PHE A 288 29.12 51.69 0.32
CA PHE A 288 29.42 50.27 0.54
C PHE A 288 28.38 49.60 1.43
N LYS A 289 27.80 50.29 2.41
CA LYS A 289 26.70 49.79 3.22
C LYS A 289 25.45 49.47 2.37
N ARG A 290 25.13 50.36 1.41
CA ARG A 290 24.00 50.13 0.50
C ARG A 290 24.26 48.90 -0.39
N LEU A 291 25.46 48.79 -1.02
CA LEU A 291 25.84 47.66 -1.84
C LEU A 291 25.87 46.34 -1.05
N GLU A 292 26.37 46.37 0.19
CA GLU A 292 26.33 45.22 1.09
C GLU A 292 24.92 44.77 1.36
N ASN A 293 23.97 45.69 1.65
CA ASN A 293 22.60 45.37 1.90
C ASN A 293 21.88 44.80 0.67
N GLU A 294 22.12 45.33 -0.52
CA GLU A 294 21.59 44.81 -1.79
C GLU A 294 22.07 43.36 -2.04
N VAL A 295 23.36 43.09 -1.85
CA VAL A 295 23.93 41.74 -2.03
C VAL A 295 23.45 40.79 -0.94
N ARG A 296 23.24 41.25 0.30
CA ARG A 296 22.65 40.43 1.38
C ARG A 296 21.18 40.06 1.09
N ALA A 297 20.40 40.99 0.52
CA ALA A 297 19.03 40.72 0.13
C ALA A 297 18.95 39.63 -0.97
N GLU A 298 19.78 39.77 -2.03
CA GLU A 298 19.88 38.74 -3.07
C GLU A 298 20.36 37.40 -2.50
N LEU A 299 21.35 37.40 -1.59
CA LEU A 299 21.84 36.18 -0.94
C LEU A 299 20.74 35.53 -0.07
N ALA A 300 19.94 36.32 0.66
CA ALA A 300 18.83 35.83 1.47
C ALA A 300 17.79 35.16 0.59
N GLU A 301 17.36 35.81 -0.50
CA GLU A 301 16.42 35.26 -1.47
C GLU A 301 16.90 33.91 -2.04
N LEU A 302 18.18 33.84 -2.47
CA LEU A 302 18.73 32.59 -2.99
C LEU A 302 18.91 31.52 -1.91
N SER A 303 19.13 31.91 -0.64
CA SER A 303 19.31 30.97 0.48
C SER A 303 17.98 30.37 0.97
N GLU A 304 16.84 31.01 0.69
CA GLU A 304 15.50 30.48 0.94
C GLU A 304 15.07 29.43 -0.08
N MET A 305 15.80 29.32 -1.21
CA MET A 305 15.52 28.28 -2.21
C MET A 305 15.84 26.89 -1.65
N ASP A 306 14.85 26.05 -1.56
CA ASP A 306 15.01 24.66 -1.17
C ASP A 306 15.93 23.93 -2.15
N LYS A 307 16.82 23.10 -1.61
CA LYS A 307 17.67 22.24 -2.42
C LYS A 307 16.79 21.23 -3.14
N PRO A 308 16.77 21.22 -4.50
CA PRO A 308 15.95 20.30 -5.24
C PRO A 308 16.39 18.86 -5.00
N THR A 309 15.42 17.97 -4.91
CA THR A 309 15.66 16.54 -4.85
C THR A 309 15.20 15.89 -6.15
N PHE A 310 16.02 15.01 -6.71
CA PHE A 310 15.75 14.35 -7.98
C PHE A 310 15.70 12.84 -7.80
N TRP A 311 14.82 12.21 -8.55
CA TRP A 311 14.81 10.78 -8.77
C TRP A 311 14.79 10.53 -10.28
N ILE A 312 15.65 9.64 -10.73
CA ILE A 312 15.63 9.03 -12.06
C ILE A 312 15.73 7.52 -11.89
N ASP A 313 15.13 6.78 -12.80
CA ASP A 313 15.15 5.32 -12.80
C ASP A 313 16.59 4.78 -12.93
N LYS A 314 16.76 3.51 -12.56
CA LYS A 314 18.06 2.83 -12.53
C LYS A 314 18.75 2.78 -13.91
N GLU A 315 17.98 2.54 -14.99
CA GLU A 315 18.51 2.46 -16.34
C GLU A 315 19.05 3.83 -16.80
N SER A 316 18.25 4.89 -16.63
CA SER A 316 18.68 6.25 -16.94
C SER A 316 19.84 6.71 -16.06
N ALA A 317 19.84 6.32 -14.78
CA ALA A 317 20.98 6.59 -13.89
C ALA A 317 22.27 5.89 -14.33
N GLY A 318 22.17 4.67 -14.84
CA GLY A 318 23.30 3.90 -15.40
C GLY A 318 23.86 4.48 -16.70
N GLN A 319 23.08 5.26 -17.43
CA GLN A 319 23.50 5.94 -18.66
C GLN A 319 24.17 7.30 -18.42
N LEU A 320 24.18 7.80 -17.17
CA LEU A 320 24.87 9.04 -16.84
C LEU A 320 26.39 8.90 -16.98
N ASP A 321 27.04 9.91 -17.54
CA ASP A 321 28.50 10.00 -17.50
C ASP A 321 28.99 10.14 -16.05
N TYR A 322 30.25 9.82 -15.80
CA TYR A 322 30.87 9.83 -14.46
C TYR A 322 30.61 11.14 -13.70
N LYS A 323 30.76 12.30 -14.37
CA LYS A 323 30.56 13.61 -13.75
C LYS A 323 29.08 13.85 -13.39
N SER A 324 28.18 13.48 -14.26
CA SER A 324 26.72 13.58 -14.02
C SER A 324 26.25 12.62 -12.94
N ALA A 325 26.82 11.42 -12.87
CA ALA A 325 26.53 10.45 -11.81
C ALA A 325 27.01 10.94 -10.43
N GLU A 326 28.21 11.50 -10.33
CA GLU A 326 28.71 12.10 -9.09
C GLU A 326 27.84 13.28 -8.62
N ARG A 327 27.41 14.13 -9.56
CA ARG A 327 26.50 15.24 -9.27
C ARG A 327 25.14 14.73 -8.83
N TYR A 328 24.58 13.76 -9.56
CA TYR A 328 23.30 13.15 -9.21
C TYR A 328 23.32 12.60 -7.78
N GLY A 329 24.41 11.99 -7.34
CA GLY A 329 24.57 11.54 -5.97
C GLY A 329 24.36 12.63 -4.91
N LYS A 330 24.68 13.91 -5.22
CA LYS A 330 24.47 15.05 -4.30
C LYS A 330 23.01 15.51 -4.22
N PHE A 331 22.22 15.26 -5.27
CA PHE A 331 20.83 15.69 -5.42
C PHE A 331 19.84 14.54 -5.42
N LYS A 332 20.30 13.28 -5.38
CA LYS A 332 19.46 12.09 -5.36
C LYS A 332 18.48 12.17 -4.17
N ALA A 333 17.21 12.03 -4.47
CA ALA A 333 16.19 11.91 -3.43
C ALA A 333 16.57 10.76 -2.49
N ARG A 334 16.42 10.98 -1.18
CA ARG A 334 16.65 9.90 -0.20
C ARG A 334 15.69 8.76 -0.52
N ASN A 335 16.21 7.56 -0.58
CA ASN A 335 15.43 6.34 -0.74
C ASN A 335 15.64 5.43 0.46
N ILE A 336 14.79 4.41 0.62
CA ILE A 336 14.99 3.38 1.63
C ILE A 336 16.36 2.73 1.42
N ARG A 337 17.03 2.35 2.52
CA ARG A 337 18.33 1.66 2.45
C ARG A 337 18.12 0.23 2.90
N LEU A 338 18.18 -0.68 1.96
CA LEU A 338 18.10 -2.11 2.23
C LEU A 338 19.51 -2.67 2.39
N SER A 339 19.79 -3.22 3.55
CA SER A 339 21.05 -3.93 3.82
C SER A 339 20.77 -5.41 3.89
N MET A 340 21.16 -6.13 2.85
CA MET A 340 21.15 -7.59 2.82
C MET A 340 22.58 -8.08 2.82
N LYS A 341 22.88 -9.16 3.55
CA LYS A 341 24.21 -9.75 3.53
C LYS A 341 24.39 -10.53 2.25
N ASP A 342 25.52 -10.27 1.56
CA ASP A 342 25.96 -11.13 0.47
C ASP A 342 26.40 -12.47 1.08
N ALA A 343 25.62 -13.52 0.95
CA ALA A 343 26.04 -14.84 1.38
C ALA A 343 27.02 -15.40 0.36
N ALA A 344 28.22 -15.68 0.80
CA ALA A 344 29.31 -16.16 -0.05
C ALA A 344 29.20 -17.63 -0.51
N SER A 345 28.17 -18.35 -0.12
CA SER A 345 28.05 -19.79 -0.35
C SER A 345 26.76 -20.14 -1.07
N ARG A 346 26.86 -20.57 -2.30
CA ARG A 346 25.80 -21.34 -2.98
C ARG A 346 25.93 -22.80 -2.54
N SER A 347 25.27 -23.15 -1.45
CA SER A 347 25.11 -24.55 -1.10
C SER A 347 23.96 -25.11 -1.96
N GLN A 348 24.06 -26.36 -2.40
CA GLN A 348 22.94 -27.04 -3.09
C GLN A 348 21.87 -27.51 -2.09
N HIS A 349 21.79 -26.86 -0.93
CA HIS A 349 20.88 -27.26 0.13
C HIS A 349 19.44 -26.87 -0.24
N VAL A 350 18.53 -27.84 -0.14
CA VAL A 350 17.10 -27.64 -0.41
C VAL A 350 16.47 -27.01 0.82
N LEU A 351 15.94 -25.80 0.67
CA LEU A 351 15.32 -25.04 1.76
C LEU A 351 13.81 -25.27 1.85
N VAL A 352 13.17 -25.42 0.68
CA VAL A 352 11.73 -25.71 0.56
C VAL A 352 11.54 -26.84 -0.42
N ARG A 353 10.73 -27.83 -0.04
CA ARG A 353 10.30 -28.90 -0.93
C ARG A 353 8.80 -29.14 -0.80
N VAL A 354 8.14 -29.15 -1.93
CA VAL A 354 6.72 -29.50 -2.07
C VAL A 354 6.63 -30.62 -3.09
N GLU A 355 6.01 -31.72 -2.72
CA GLU A 355 5.90 -32.91 -3.58
C GLU A 355 4.42 -33.27 -3.74
N ASP A 356 3.93 -33.19 -4.98
CA ASP A 356 2.57 -33.57 -5.39
C ASP A 356 1.46 -33.06 -4.45
N ALA A 357 1.60 -31.79 -4.05
CA ALA A 357 0.71 -31.20 -3.05
C ALA A 357 -0.67 -30.87 -3.62
N ALA A 358 -1.72 -31.33 -2.92
CA ALA A 358 -3.08 -30.88 -3.10
C ALA A 358 -3.55 -30.18 -1.83
N VAL A 359 -3.99 -28.94 -1.98
CA VAL A 359 -4.37 -28.07 -0.87
C VAL A 359 -5.78 -27.55 -1.06
N GLY A 360 -6.54 -27.46 0.01
CA GLY A 360 -7.88 -26.89 -0.02
C GLY A 360 -8.29 -26.26 1.31
N VAL A 361 -9.48 -25.66 1.32
CA VAL A 361 -10.05 -24.95 2.45
C VAL A 361 -11.55 -25.29 2.53
N GLY A 362 -12.03 -25.67 3.72
CA GLY A 362 -13.46 -25.92 3.94
C GLY A 362 -14.07 -27.02 3.06
N GLY A 363 -13.29 -28.07 2.73
CA GLY A 363 -13.75 -29.17 1.86
C GLY A 363 -13.62 -28.91 0.36
N ARG A 364 -13.19 -27.72 -0.06
CA ARG A 364 -12.92 -27.39 -1.46
C ARG A 364 -11.43 -27.46 -1.74
N ILE A 365 -11.00 -28.26 -2.71
CA ILE A 365 -9.65 -28.28 -3.20
C ILE A 365 -9.40 -27.02 -4.04
N LEU A 366 -8.32 -26.32 -3.75
CA LEU A 366 -7.89 -25.12 -4.46
C LEU A 366 -6.95 -25.45 -5.61
N PHE A 367 -6.02 -26.37 -5.40
CA PHE A 367 -5.08 -26.85 -6.41
C PHE A 367 -4.56 -28.25 -6.07
N GLU A 368 -4.03 -28.94 -7.07
CA GLU A 368 -3.48 -30.28 -6.98
C GLU A 368 -2.17 -30.39 -7.79
N GLY A 369 -1.31 -31.33 -7.44
CA GLY A 369 -0.13 -31.71 -8.23
C GLY A 369 1.00 -30.68 -8.21
N VAL A 370 1.07 -29.82 -7.20
CA VAL A 370 2.11 -28.79 -7.11
C VAL A 370 3.41 -29.37 -6.61
N ASN A 371 4.50 -29.08 -7.35
CA ASN A 371 5.86 -29.48 -7.02
C ASN A 371 6.77 -28.25 -6.96
N ILE A 372 7.59 -28.14 -5.92
CA ILE A 372 8.58 -27.06 -5.70
C ILE A 372 9.83 -27.69 -5.11
N ASP A 373 11.00 -27.40 -5.67
CA ASP A 373 12.30 -27.74 -5.10
C ASP A 373 13.16 -26.47 -5.09
N LEU A 374 13.10 -25.70 -4.00
CA LEU A 374 13.77 -24.41 -3.88
C LEU A 374 15.04 -24.52 -3.07
N ARG A 375 16.16 -24.16 -3.68
CA ARG A 375 17.50 -24.22 -3.10
C ARG A 375 18.05 -22.83 -2.81
N GLU A 376 19.09 -22.78 -2.01
CA GLU A 376 19.79 -21.55 -1.72
C GLU A 376 20.31 -20.88 -3.01
N GLY A 377 20.02 -19.59 -3.18
CA GLY A 377 20.38 -18.81 -4.37
C GLY A 377 19.44 -18.95 -5.55
N GLU A 378 18.34 -19.68 -5.42
CA GLU A 378 17.32 -19.83 -6.44
C GLU A 378 16.09 -18.97 -6.11
N ALA A 379 15.30 -18.67 -7.14
CA ALA A 379 14.01 -18.00 -6.99
C ALA A 379 12.90 -18.85 -7.63
N VAL A 380 11.72 -18.86 -6.99
CA VAL A 380 10.52 -19.51 -7.50
C VAL A 380 9.36 -18.52 -7.43
N GLU A 381 8.70 -18.33 -8.57
CA GLU A 381 7.46 -17.55 -8.70
C GLU A 381 6.24 -18.47 -8.52
N LEU A 382 5.37 -18.17 -7.57
CA LEU A 382 4.05 -18.80 -7.48
C LEU A 382 3.06 -17.98 -8.32
N ARG A 383 2.67 -18.51 -9.48
CA ARG A 383 1.76 -17.85 -10.40
C ARG A 383 0.38 -18.48 -10.35
N GLY A 384 -0.66 -17.69 -10.44
CA GLY A 384 -2.05 -18.13 -10.47
C GLY A 384 -3.00 -17.00 -10.19
N ARG A 385 -4.29 -17.21 -10.45
CA ARG A 385 -5.33 -16.22 -10.22
C ARG A 385 -5.53 -15.90 -8.73
N ASN A 386 -6.21 -14.81 -8.42
CA ASN A 386 -6.61 -14.50 -7.04
C ASN A 386 -7.53 -15.61 -6.51
N GLY A 387 -7.31 -16.03 -5.27
CA GLY A 387 -8.06 -17.14 -4.67
C GLY A 387 -7.63 -18.54 -5.12
N ALA A 388 -6.62 -18.69 -5.99
CA ALA A 388 -6.08 -20.00 -6.39
C ALA A 388 -5.35 -20.75 -5.27
N GLY A 389 -5.08 -20.10 -4.13
CA GLY A 389 -4.45 -20.75 -2.98
C GLY A 389 -2.97 -20.42 -2.78
N LYS A 390 -2.40 -19.41 -3.48
CA LYS A 390 -0.99 -19.00 -3.35
C LYS A 390 -0.60 -18.68 -1.90
N THR A 391 -1.31 -17.72 -1.28
CA THR A 391 -1.11 -17.34 0.13
C THR A 391 -1.40 -18.50 1.09
N THR A 392 -2.35 -19.38 0.73
CA THR A 392 -2.67 -20.59 1.51
C THR A 392 -1.48 -21.54 1.53
N LEU A 393 -0.84 -21.80 0.37
CA LEU A 393 0.37 -22.62 0.28
C LEU A 393 1.52 -22.02 1.12
N ILE A 394 1.74 -20.71 1.01
CA ILE A 394 2.75 -19.99 1.80
C ILE A 394 2.50 -20.20 3.30
N ARG A 395 1.27 -20.00 3.78
CA ARG A 395 0.91 -20.19 5.19
C ARG A 395 1.11 -21.62 5.66
N MET A 396 0.78 -22.60 4.82
CA MET A 396 1.02 -24.02 5.15
C MET A 396 2.50 -24.38 5.20
N LEU A 397 3.32 -23.84 4.29
CA LEU A 397 4.77 -23.99 4.32
C LEU A 397 5.36 -23.41 5.63
N LEU A 398 4.94 -22.22 6.02
CA LEU A 398 5.37 -21.59 7.27
C LEU A 398 4.92 -22.39 8.50
N ALA A 399 3.71 -22.96 8.46
CA ALA A 399 3.21 -23.81 9.55
C ALA A 399 3.91 -25.18 9.61
N SER A 400 4.50 -25.67 8.52
CA SER A 400 5.26 -26.92 8.48
C SER A 400 6.71 -26.79 8.97
N GLY A 401 7.18 -25.57 9.20
CA GLY A 401 8.53 -25.29 9.69
C GLY A 401 8.85 -26.06 10.98
N GLY A 402 9.76 -27.02 10.90
CA GLY A 402 10.16 -27.89 11.99
C GLY A 402 9.54 -29.29 12.02
N VAL A 403 8.44 -29.54 11.30
CA VAL A 403 7.86 -30.88 11.14
C VAL A 403 7.38 -31.01 9.70
N ALA A 404 7.89 -32.02 8.97
CA ALA A 404 7.38 -32.30 7.62
C ALA A 404 5.88 -32.63 7.71
N ALA A 405 5.05 -31.78 7.13
CA ALA A 405 3.62 -32.04 7.05
C ALA A 405 3.38 -33.12 5.97
N ARG A 406 2.89 -34.29 6.38
CA ARG A 406 2.52 -35.39 5.48
C ARG A 406 1.01 -35.53 5.45
N ALA A 407 0.45 -35.65 4.24
CA ALA A 407 -0.95 -36.03 4.13
C ALA A 407 -1.12 -37.46 4.71
N SER A 408 -2.09 -37.66 5.59
CA SER A 408 -2.52 -38.99 5.98
C SER A 408 -3.11 -39.66 4.75
N HIS A 409 -2.51 -40.80 4.31
CA HIS A 409 -2.98 -41.58 3.17
C HIS A 409 -4.39 -42.15 3.39
N LYS A 410 -5.42 -41.31 3.35
CA LYS A 410 -6.78 -41.71 3.03
C LYS A 410 -7.14 -41.04 1.71
N THR A 411 -6.98 -41.79 0.64
CA THR A 411 -7.48 -41.38 -0.67
C THR A 411 -9.01 -41.34 -0.59
N ILE A 412 -9.58 -40.20 -0.29
CA ILE A 412 -11.02 -39.97 -0.35
C ILE A 412 -11.35 -39.74 -1.82
N ARG A 413 -11.85 -40.78 -2.49
CA ARG A 413 -12.23 -40.74 -3.92
C ARG A 413 -13.70 -40.36 -4.15
N ASP A 414 -14.49 -40.17 -3.09
CA ASP A 414 -15.93 -39.92 -3.23
C ASP A 414 -16.38 -38.71 -2.38
N PRO A 415 -17.02 -37.70 -2.98
CA PRO A 415 -17.58 -36.56 -2.23
C PRO A 415 -18.64 -36.96 -1.19
N HIS A 416 -19.28 -38.12 -1.31
CA HIS A 416 -20.23 -38.65 -0.32
C HIS A 416 -19.56 -39.17 0.96
N GLU A 417 -18.31 -39.65 0.91
CA GLU A 417 -17.56 -40.06 2.11
C GLU A 417 -17.19 -38.86 3.00
N VAL A 418 -16.98 -37.68 2.42
CA VAL A 418 -16.69 -36.44 3.17
C VAL A 418 -17.89 -36.05 4.04
N ALA A 419 -19.08 -36.18 3.53
CA ALA A 419 -20.31 -35.87 4.27
C ALA A 419 -20.55 -36.82 5.47
N GLN A 420 -20.14 -38.08 5.37
CA GLN A 420 -20.26 -39.05 6.47
C GLN A 420 -19.26 -38.78 7.61
N ILE A 421 -18.03 -38.39 7.30
CA ILE A 421 -17.02 -38.04 8.32
C ILE A 421 -17.43 -36.82 9.17
N PHE A 422 -18.15 -35.87 8.57
CA PHE A 422 -18.68 -34.72 9.28
C PHE A 422 -19.94 -35.04 10.14
N SER A 423 -20.65 -36.13 9.85
CA SER A 423 -21.79 -36.55 10.64
C SER A 423 -21.43 -37.38 11.89
N GLU A 424 -20.19 -37.90 11.94
CA GLU A 424 -19.69 -38.73 13.05
C GLU A 424 -18.83 -37.96 14.08
N MET A 425 -18.58 -36.66 13.89
CA MET A 425 -17.94 -35.85 14.92
C MET A 425 -18.91 -35.57 16.07
N PRO A 426 -18.59 -35.91 17.33
CA PRO A 426 -19.50 -35.66 18.44
C PRO A 426 -19.69 -34.15 18.62
N LEU A 427 -20.92 -33.71 18.47
CA LEU A 427 -21.38 -32.37 18.86
C LEU A 427 -21.05 -32.19 20.35
N ALA A 428 -20.18 -31.29 20.67
CA ALA A 428 -19.93 -30.86 22.03
C ALA A 428 -21.26 -30.38 22.62
N SER A 429 -21.76 -31.16 23.59
CA SER A 429 -23.03 -30.97 24.27
C SER A 429 -23.12 -29.58 24.89
N ASN A 430 -24.22 -28.93 24.64
CA ASN A 430 -24.75 -27.73 25.26
C ASN A 430 -24.45 -27.64 26.76
N ALA A 431 -23.69 -26.62 27.16
CA ALA A 431 -23.66 -26.15 28.53
C ALA A 431 -24.53 -24.90 28.63
N SER A 432 -25.70 -25.13 29.23
CA SER A 432 -26.47 -24.26 30.12
C SER A 432 -26.53 -22.76 29.84
N THR A 433 -27.65 -22.33 29.36
CA THR A 433 -28.24 -21.00 29.55
C THR A 433 -28.34 -20.61 31.01
N ALA A 434 -27.57 -19.64 31.46
CA ALA A 434 -27.83 -18.86 32.65
C ALA A 434 -27.74 -17.38 32.25
N ALA A 435 -28.86 -16.67 32.44
CA ALA A 435 -29.01 -15.25 32.22
C ALA A 435 -28.19 -14.43 33.24
N PRO A 436 -27.63 -13.27 32.86
CA PRO A 436 -26.97 -12.40 33.80
C PRO A 436 -28.00 -11.65 34.67
N PRO A 437 -27.69 -11.38 35.97
CA PRO A 437 -28.58 -10.62 36.83
C PRO A 437 -28.52 -9.12 36.51
N ALA A 438 -29.67 -8.48 36.69
CA ALA A 438 -29.91 -7.06 36.50
C ALA A 438 -29.02 -6.19 37.40
N LEU A 439 -28.48 -5.10 36.82
CA LEU A 439 -27.83 -4.02 37.54
C LEU A 439 -28.90 -3.11 38.15
N GLU A 440 -28.97 -3.10 39.48
CA GLU A 440 -29.66 -2.07 40.25
C GLU A 440 -28.83 -0.79 40.31
N ALA A 441 -29.47 0.33 40.07
CA ALA A 441 -28.94 1.65 40.24
C ALA A 441 -28.80 1.99 41.73
N VAL A 442 -27.66 2.57 42.13
CA VAL A 442 -27.50 3.24 43.41
C VAL A 442 -26.98 4.65 43.17
N GLU A 443 -27.75 5.56 43.71
CA GLU A 443 -27.60 7.01 43.68
C GLU A 443 -26.35 7.55 44.39
N GLU A 444 -25.96 8.73 43.95
CA GLU A 444 -24.96 9.62 44.51
C GLU A 444 -25.21 9.97 45.98
N THR A 445 -24.16 10.02 46.79
CA THR A 445 -24.04 11.06 47.83
C THR A 445 -22.59 11.51 47.99
N ALA A 446 -22.47 12.84 47.94
CA ALA A 446 -21.24 13.60 48.14
C ALA A 446 -20.80 13.61 49.61
N GLY A 447 -19.49 13.67 49.83
CA GLY A 447 -18.97 13.90 51.21
C GLY A 447 -17.46 14.09 51.26
N SER A 448 -17.06 15.32 51.38
CA SER A 448 -15.74 15.92 51.53
C SER A 448 -14.87 15.40 52.70
N ARG A 449 -13.57 15.57 52.55
CA ARG A 449 -12.55 16.14 53.46
C ARG A 449 -11.27 15.31 53.68
N THR A 450 -10.20 15.86 53.13
CA THR A 450 -8.96 16.43 53.76
C THR A 450 -7.98 15.50 54.47
N ALA A 451 -6.74 15.68 54.02
CA ALA A 451 -5.48 15.92 54.74
C ALA A 451 -4.51 14.71 54.99
N ALA A 452 -3.40 14.83 54.29
CA ALA A 452 -2.01 14.89 54.77
C ALA A 452 -1.42 13.77 55.60
N ALA A 453 -0.31 13.17 55.12
CA ALA A 453 1.00 13.22 55.76
C ALA A 453 1.94 12.12 55.18
N ALA A 454 3.17 12.50 54.89
CA ALA A 454 4.32 11.63 54.56
C ALA A 454 5.19 11.41 55.79
N PRO A 455 6.42 10.83 55.64
CA PRO A 455 6.77 9.45 55.94
C PRO A 455 7.58 9.26 57.24
N PRO A 456 8.17 8.16 57.62
CA PRO A 456 9.62 8.01 57.48
C PRO A 456 10.23 6.61 57.23
N SER A 457 11.33 6.63 56.55
CA SER A 457 12.69 6.07 56.70
C SER A 457 12.97 4.75 57.40
N SER A 458 13.85 3.99 56.71
CA SER A 458 15.00 3.21 57.16
C SER A 458 14.80 1.95 58.03
N ALA A 459 15.38 0.83 57.53
CA ALA A 459 16.44 0.09 58.21
C ALA A 459 16.97 -1.07 57.37
N ARG A 460 18.30 -1.18 57.37
CA ARG A 460 19.12 -2.31 56.88
C ARG A 460 18.99 -3.50 57.82
N ALA A 461 19.10 -4.73 57.28
CA ALA A 461 19.79 -5.80 57.97
C ALA A 461 20.30 -6.89 57.00
N HIS A 462 21.51 -7.31 57.23
CA HIS A 462 22.34 -8.30 56.54
C HIS A 462 21.96 -9.74 56.86
N SER A 463 22.54 -10.63 56.05
CA SER A 463 23.01 -12.01 56.27
C SER A 463 22.04 -13.07 55.75
N SER A 464 22.44 -14.16 55.13
CA SER A 464 23.69 -14.91 55.00
C SER A 464 23.48 -16.07 54.01
N LEU A 465 24.58 -16.44 53.39
CA LEU A 465 24.80 -17.61 52.54
C LEU A 465 24.19 -18.92 53.04
N LYS A 466 23.65 -19.73 52.10
CA LYS A 466 23.88 -21.20 52.06
C LYS A 466 23.73 -21.71 50.63
N SER A 467 24.75 -22.44 50.17
CA SER A 467 24.91 -23.11 48.89
C SER A 467 24.23 -24.50 48.88
N PRO A 468 24.16 -25.17 47.73
CA PRO A 468 23.07 -26.05 47.30
C PRO A 468 23.32 -27.54 47.53
N PRO A 469 22.40 -28.42 47.15
CA PRO A 469 22.79 -29.78 46.74
C PRO A 469 22.55 -30.01 45.26
N GLU A 470 23.55 -30.53 44.61
CA GLU A 470 23.54 -31.12 43.29
C GLU A 470 22.52 -32.26 43.20
N ILE A 471 21.68 -32.19 42.17
CA ILE A 471 20.94 -33.35 41.68
C ILE A 471 21.18 -33.43 40.18
N PHE A 472 21.90 -34.47 39.79
CA PHE A 472 22.02 -34.94 38.40
C PHE A 472 20.62 -35.17 37.83
N ARG A 473 20.30 -34.51 36.71
CA ARG A 473 19.21 -34.89 35.80
C ARG A 473 19.71 -34.93 34.39
N GLU A 474 19.53 -36.10 33.82
CA GLU A 474 19.71 -36.39 32.40
C GLU A 474 19.01 -35.34 31.53
N ARG A 475 19.75 -34.79 30.57
CA ARG A 475 19.22 -33.96 29.52
C ARG A 475 18.60 -34.84 28.45
N SER A 476 17.30 -35.03 28.48
CA SER A 476 16.52 -35.26 27.28
C SER A 476 16.27 -33.91 26.59
N ALA A 477 16.85 -33.73 25.41
CA ALA A 477 16.66 -32.56 24.61
C ALA A 477 15.27 -32.60 23.95
N GLU A 478 14.29 -32.02 24.61
CA GLU A 478 13.05 -31.57 23.98
C GLU A 478 13.04 -30.04 23.96
N THR A 479 13.59 -29.49 22.90
CA THR A 479 13.38 -28.08 22.55
C THR A 479 12.02 -27.98 21.88
N SER A 480 10.97 -27.89 22.67
CA SER A 480 9.65 -27.49 22.18
C SER A 480 9.68 -26.00 21.95
N VAL A 481 9.93 -25.62 20.71
CA VAL A 481 9.61 -24.26 20.23
C VAL A 481 8.08 -24.19 20.13
N THR A 482 7.47 -23.53 21.07
CA THR A 482 6.02 -23.28 21.10
C THR A 482 5.71 -22.22 20.06
N TYR A 483 5.34 -22.66 18.84
CA TYR A 483 4.67 -21.77 17.90
C TYR A 483 3.24 -21.57 18.40
N GLU A 484 2.95 -20.39 18.95
CA GLU A 484 1.56 -19.99 19.20
C GLU A 484 0.79 -20.00 17.88
N ARG A 485 -0.33 -20.72 17.87
CA ARG A 485 -1.28 -20.78 16.76
C ARG A 485 -1.72 -19.37 16.42
N PHE A 486 -1.35 -18.88 15.26
CA PHE A 486 -1.92 -17.67 14.68
C PHE A 486 -3.38 -17.94 14.32
N ILE A 487 -4.29 -17.57 15.20
CA ILE A 487 -5.71 -17.46 14.89
C ILE A 487 -5.91 -16.06 14.34
N VAL A 488 -6.05 -15.95 13.03
CA VAL A 488 -6.51 -14.70 12.39
C VAL A 488 -7.99 -14.55 12.75
N SER A 489 -8.29 -13.67 13.68
CA SER A 489 -9.66 -13.26 13.99
C SER A 489 -10.18 -12.40 12.84
N GLY A 490 -10.95 -13.01 11.95
CA GLY A 490 -11.70 -12.27 10.93
C GLY A 490 -12.80 -11.45 11.60
N VAL A 491 -12.91 -10.21 11.23
CA VAL A 491 -14.04 -9.34 11.57
C VAL A 491 -15.29 -9.96 10.95
N GLY A 492 -16.15 -10.56 11.78
CA GLY A 492 -17.40 -11.20 11.38
C GLY A 492 -17.41 -12.70 11.65
N GLY A 493 -17.65 -13.10 12.84
CA GLY A 493 -18.25 -14.32 13.45
C GLY A 493 -18.11 -15.70 12.81
N VAL A 494 -17.29 -15.91 11.79
CA VAL A 494 -16.99 -17.23 11.23
C VAL A 494 -15.47 -17.42 11.33
N ALA A 495 -15.05 -18.41 12.12
CA ALA A 495 -13.64 -18.80 12.18
C ALA A 495 -13.12 -19.11 10.77
N PRO A 496 -11.97 -18.57 10.34
CA PRO A 496 -11.42 -18.87 9.04
C PRO A 496 -11.20 -20.38 8.94
N ALA A 497 -11.75 -21.00 7.88
CA ALA A 497 -11.60 -22.42 7.67
C ALA A 497 -10.12 -22.76 7.54
N THR A 498 -9.62 -23.68 8.36
CA THR A 498 -8.21 -24.09 8.36
C THR A 498 -7.84 -24.74 7.04
N PRO A 499 -6.72 -24.37 6.41
CA PRO A 499 -6.26 -25.03 5.20
C PRO A 499 -5.88 -26.49 5.50
N ILE A 500 -6.19 -27.38 4.55
CA ILE A 500 -5.99 -28.84 4.67
C ILE A 500 -5.11 -29.30 3.53
N LEU A 501 -4.10 -30.09 3.85
CA LEU A 501 -3.29 -30.83 2.87
C LEU A 501 -3.99 -32.16 2.57
N TYR A 502 -4.49 -32.32 1.36
CA TYR A 502 -5.20 -33.53 0.93
C TYR A 502 -4.26 -34.62 0.41
N SER A 503 -3.19 -34.23 -0.30
CA SER A 503 -2.14 -35.15 -0.75
C SER A 503 -0.80 -34.46 -0.77
N GLY A 504 0.28 -35.24 -0.88
CA GLY A 504 1.63 -34.76 -1.01
C GLY A 504 2.34 -34.45 0.29
N ASN A 505 3.52 -33.84 0.17
CA ASN A 505 4.39 -33.49 1.28
C ASN A 505 4.81 -32.03 1.18
N LEU A 506 4.84 -31.34 2.32
CA LEU A 506 5.39 -30.01 2.45
C LEU A 506 6.57 -30.05 3.43
N PHE A 507 7.71 -29.54 3.00
CA PHE A 507 8.91 -29.46 3.81
C PHE A 507 9.51 -28.05 3.73
N LEU A 508 9.75 -27.47 4.90
CA LEU A 508 10.56 -26.27 5.09
C LEU A 508 11.66 -26.63 6.10
N ASP A 509 12.93 -26.40 5.73
CA ASP A 509 14.04 -26.70 6.62
C ASP A 509 13.91 -25.89 7.93
N PRO A 510 13.87 -26.59 9.09
CA PRO A 510 13.66 -25.94 10.37
C PRO A 510 14.86 -25.09 10.85
N GLN A 511 16.02 -25.24 10.23
CA GLN A 511 17.21 -24.45 10.58
C GLN A 511 17.33 -23.16 9.77
N VAL A 512 16.47 -22.98 8.76
CA VAL A 512 16.51 -21.81 7.88
C VAL A 512 15.82 -20.60 8.53
N ARG A 513 16.54 -19.49 8.55
CA ARG A 513 15.93 -18.20 8.92
C ARG A 513 15.09 -17.67 7.77
N VAL A 514 13.78 -17.57 8.01
CA VAL A 514 12.81 -17.12 7.02
C VAL A 514 12.46 -15.65 7.27
N GLY A 515 12.53 -14.85 6.21
CA GLY A 515 11.98 -13.50 6.18
C GLY A 515 10.68 -13.48 5.38
N VAL A 516 9.59 -13.04 6.00
CA VAL A 516 8.26 -13.03 5.35
C VAL A 516 7.81 -11.60 5.14
N TYR A 517 7.37 -11.28 3.93
CA TYR A 517 6.61 -10.09 3.59
C TYR A 517 5.16 -10.49 3.33
N GLU A 518 4.26 -10.12 4.23
CA GLU A 518 2.84 -10.48 4.19
C GLU A 518 1.99 -9.33 3.64
N GLN A 519 0.80 -9.63 3.11
CA GLN A 519 -0.13 -8.60 2.62
C GLN A 519 -0.66 -7.69 3.73
N GLU A 520 -0.82 -8.22 4.94
CA GLU A 520 -1.35 -7.50 6.10
C GLU A 520 -0.36 -7.53 7.26
N ILE A 521 -0.35 -6.47 8.05
CA ILE A 521 0.48 -6.40 9.26
C ILE A 521 -0.26 -7.15 10.37
N ASP A 522 0.48 -7.92 11.15
CA ASP A 522 -0.03 -8.62 12.33
C ASP A 522 -0.71 -7.63 13.31
N GLU A 523 -1.94 -7.97 13.70
CA GLU A 523 -2.80 -7.15 14.57
C GLU A 523 -2.12 -6.79 15.89
N ARG A 524 -1.18 -7.62 16.38
CA ARG A 524 -0.42 -7.40 17.62
C ARG A 524 0.37 -6.10 17.61
N TYR A 525 0.74 -5.59 16.43
CA TYR A 525 1.53 -4.37 16.30
C TYR A 525 0.70 -3.14 15.95
N LEU A 526 -0.55 -3.31 15.48
CA LEU A 526 -1.35 -2.22 14.92
C LEU A 526 -1.66 -1.09 15.91
N ALA A 527 -1.87 -1.43 17.18
CA ALA A 527 -2.18 -0.46 18.24
C ALA A 527 -0.95 0.30 18.75
N ASP A 528 0.25 -0.26 18.53
CA ASP A 528 1.49 0.29 19.07
C ASP A 528 2.03 1.45 18.23
N PRO A 529 2.67 2.46 18.85
CA PRO A 529 3.52 3.41 18.15
C PRO A 529 4.61 2.68 17.36
N LEU A 530 5.00 3.22 16.19
CA LEU A 530 5.96 2.60 15.29
C LEU A 530 7.26 2.16 15.98
N GLU A 531 7.81 3.00 16.85
CA GLU A 531 9.03 2.68 17.62
C GLU A 531 8.85 1.45 18.50
N VAL A 532 7.75 1.42 19.24
CA VAL A 532 7.42 0.30 20.14
C VAL A 532 7.14 -0.97 19.34
N ALA A 533 6.49 -0.84 18.18
CA ALA A 533 6.24 -1.97 17.30
C ALA A 533 7.55 -2.59 16.76
N ILE A 534 8.54 -1.76 16.39
CA ILE A 534 9.87 -2.24 15.97
C ILE A 534 10.58 -2.94 17.15
N GLU A 535 10.55 -2.35 18.34
CA GLU A 535 11.15 -2.95 19.53
C GLU A 535 10.51 -4.31 19.84
N LYS A 536 9.18 -4.38 19.93
CA LYS A 536 8.43 -5.63 20.15
C LYS A 536 8.72 -6.69 19.10
N LEU A 537 8.84 -6.28 17.82
CA LEU A 537 9.18 -7.17 16.73
C LEU A 537 10.54 -7.84 16.95
N TYR A 538 11.57 -7.07 17.29
CA TYR A 538 12.91 -7.61 17.52
C TYR A 538 12.93 -8.52 18.78
N LEU A 539 12.32 -8.09 19.87
CA LEU A 539 12.24 -8.86 21.10
C LEU A 539 11.46 -10.18 20.92
N SER A 540 10.37 -10.16 20.14
CA SER A 540 9.58 -11.38 19.85
C SER A 540 10.35 -12.42 19.03
N ARG A 541 11.49 -12.04 18.44
CA ARG A 541 12.39 -12.91 17.66
C ARG A 541 13.72 -13.17 18.36
N ASP A 542 13.81 -12.85 19.64
CA ASP A 542 15.04 -12.96 20.45
C ASP A 542 16.24 -12.21 19.84
N LEU A 543 15.97 -11.09 19.12
CA LEU A 543 17.00 -10.26 18.49
C LEU A 543 17.34 -9.07 19.39
N PRO A 544 18.65 -8.75 19.55
CA PRO A 544 19.05 -7.58 20.31
C PRO A 544 18.65 -6.29 19.59
N ILE A 545 18.05 -5.38 20.33
CA ILE A 545 17.66 -4.06 19.82
C ILE A 545 18.13 -2.99 20.80
N SER A 546 18.61 -1.87 20.28
CA SER A 546 18.96 -0.68 21.06
C SER A 546 18.22 0.54 20.47
N GLU A 547 18.01 1.56 21.28
CA GLU A 547 17.40 2.83 20.83
C GLU A 547 18.15 3.41 19.62
N THR A 548 19.47 3.37 19.63
CA THR A 548 20.29 3.80 18.48
C THR A 548 19.97 3.01 17.22
N LYS A 549 19.75 1.68 17.34
CA LYS A 549 19.38 0.83 16.19
C LYS A 549 17.99 1.17 15.68
N ILE A 550 17.03 1.45 16.56
CA ILE A 550 15.68 1.88 16.19
C ILE A 550 15.75 3.19 15.40
N HIS A 551 16.47 4.21 15.91
CA HIS A 551 16.66 5.47 15.22
C HIS A 551 17.32 5.30 13.85
N GLN A 552 18.30 4.40 13.75
CA GLN A 552 18.94 4.08 12.47
C GLN A 552 17.94 3.47 11.49
N LEU A 553 17.14 2.49 11.93
CA LEU A 553 16.09 1.88 11.11
C LEU A 553 15.07 2.92 10.63
N LEU A 554 14.58 3.77 11.54
CA LEU A 554 13.65 4.85 11.19
C LEU A 554 14.24 5.77 10.10
N ALA A 555 15.50 6.14 10.23
CA ALA A 555 16.19 6.98 9.25
C ALA A 555 16.44 6.26 7.90
N ASP A 556 16.88 4.99 7.94
CA ASP A 556 17.16 4.20 6.74
C ASP A 556 15.90 3.90 5.93
N TYR A 557 14.76 3.73 6.60
CA TYR A 557 13.45 3.50 5.98
C TYR A 557 12.61 4.77 5.83
N LEU A 558 13.21 5.96 5.97
CA LEU A 558 12.59 7.27 5.71
C LEU A 558 11.34 7.56 6.54
N PHE A 559 11.30 7.10 7.77
CA PHE A 559 10.31 7.54 8.72
C PHE A 559 10.70 8.90 9.31
N THR A 560 9.69 9.74 9.57
CA THR A 560 9.86 11.04 10.21
C THR A 560 9.73 10.90 11.73
N GLU A 561 10.16 11.94 12.46
CA GLU A 561 9.97 11.98 13.92
C GLU A 561 8.47 11.94 14.32
N ALA A 562 7.59 12.52 13.49
CA ALA A 562 6.15 12.44 13.70
C ALA A 562 5.62 11.01 13.53
N ASP A 563 6.19 10.23 12.58
CA ASP A 563 5.77 8.83 12.35
C ASP A 563 6.15 7.93 13.53
N ARG A 564 7.25 8.24 14.21
CA ARG A 564 7.79 7.46 15.34
C ARG A 564 6.76 7.17 16.42
N MET A 565 5.99 8.21 16.81
CA MET A 565 4.99 8.14 17.87
C MET A 565 3.59 7.79 17.34
N THR A 566 3.44 7.61 16.03
CA THR A 566 2.15 7.30 15.41
C THR A 566 1.86 5.80 15.51
N PRO A 567 0.65 5.38 15.98
CA PRO A 567 0.25 3.97 15.95
C PRO A 567 0.30 3.39 14.54
N LEU A 568 0.76 2.15 14.41
CA LEU A 568 0.92 1.48 13.12
C LEU A 568 -0.38 1.46 12.30
N ALA A 569 -1.54 1.31 12.97
CA ALA A 569 -2.84 1.32 12.31
C ALA A 569 -3.09 2.62 11.54
N ARG A 570 -2.59 3.78 12.03
CA ARG A 570 -2.79 5.10 11.44
C ARG A 570 -1.76 5.49 10.38
N LEU A 571 -0.72 4.68 10.19
CA LEU A 571 0.28 4.90 9.16
C LEU A 571 -0.31 4.66 7.77
N SER A 572 0.22 5.39 6.78
CA SER A 572 -0.15 5.17 5.37
C SER A 572 0.25 3.78 4.87
N GLY A 573 -0.37 3.29 3.79
CA GLY A 573 -0.03 2.00 3.18
C GLY A 573 1.46 1.86 2.87
N GLY A 574 2.10 2.89 2.31
CA GLY A 574 3.53 2.89 2.03
C GLY A 574 4.41 2.90 3.28
N GLN A 575 3.98 3.52 4.39
CA GLN A 575 4.68 3.44 5.67
C GLN A 575 4.56 2.05 6.28
N LYS A 576 3.38 1.44 6.19
CA LYS A 576 3.13 0.06 6.61
C LYS A 576 3.99 -0.93 5.82
N ALA A 577 4.09 -0.77 4.51
CA ALA A 577 4.96 -1.59 3.66
C ALA A 577 6.44 -1.49 4.07
N ARG A 578 6.92 -0.29 4.40
CA ARG A 578 8.29 -0.10 4.90
C ARG A 578 8.53 -0.78 6.26
N PHE A 579 7.56 -0.78 7.16
CA PHE A 579 7.64 -1.55 8.41
C PHE A 579 7.71 -3.06 8.13
N GLN A 580 6.93 -3.56 7.18
CA GLN A 580 6.99 -4.99 6.78
C GLN A 580 8.35 -5.37 6.19
N ILE A 581 9.01 -4.47 5.44
CA ILE A 581 10.38 -4.72 4.97
C ILE A 581 11.36 -4.79 6.15
N ILE A 582 11.22 -3.92 7.17
CA ILE A 582 12.03 -4.02 8.40
C ILE A 582 11.79 -5.38 9.06
N ALA A 583 10.53 -5.79 9.19
CA ALA A 583 10.17 -7.06 9.78
C ALA A 583 10.74 -8.26 9.00
N MET A 584 10.66 -8.23 7.69
CA MET A 584 11.20 -9.26 6.81
C MET A 584 12.71 -9.45 6.98
N LEU A 585 13.46 -8.35 7.09
CA LEU A 585 14.93 -8.37 7.12
C LEU A 585 15.54 -8.44 8.53
N ALA A 586 14.74 -8.42 9.58
CA ALA A 586 15.21 -8.28 10.96
C ALA A 586 16.20 -9.37 11.42
N ASN A 587 16.05 -10.62 10.94
CA ASN A 587 16.81 -11.79 11.37
C ASN A 587 17.87 -12.27 10.37
N ASP A 588 18.29 -11.45 9.41
CA ASP A 588 19.21 -11.83 8.32
C ASP A 588 18.74 -13.15 7.65
N PRO A 589 17.59 -13.17 6.96
CA PRO A 589 16.99 -14.39 6.44
C PRO A 589 17.86 -15.06 5.38
N GLN A 590 17.72 -16.38 5.23
CA GLN A 590 18.29 -17.22 4.17
C GLN A 590 17.26 -17.57 3.10
N LEU A 591 15.98 -17.51 3.48
CA LEU A 591 14.83 -17.65 2.61
C LEU A 591 13.94 -16.42 2.75
N LEU A 592 13.61 -15.78 1.65
CA LEU A 592 12.59 -14.74 1.58
C LEU A 592 11.31 -15.33 1.00
N ILE A 593 10.20 -15.07 1.69
CA ILE A 593 8.84 -15.37 1.19
C ILE A 593 8.12 -14.05 1.01
N LEU A 594 7.78 -13.72 -0.24
CA LEU A 594 7.24 -12.42 -0.60
C LEU A 594 5.83 -12.58 -1.20
N ASP A 595 4.81 -12.08 -0.50
CA ASP A 595 3.43 -12.08 -1.00
C ASP A 595 3.03 -10.65 -1.42
N GLU A 596 3.07 -10.38 -2.74
CA GLU A 596 2.79 -9.07 -3.38
C GLU A 596 3.60 -7.89 -2.80
N PRO A 597 4.95 -7.95 -2.78
CA PRO A 597 5.79 -6.97 -2.09
C PRO A 597 5.82 -5.58 -2.75
N THR A 598 5.33 -5.45 -3.98
CA THR A 598 5.27 -4.18 -4.71
C THR A 598 4.04 -3.34 -4.34
N ASN A 599 3.01 -3.97 -3.74
CA ASN A 599 1.80 -3.27 -3.33
C ASN A 599 2.11 -2.18 -2.31
N HIS A 600 1.49 -1.00 -2.49
CA HIS A 600 1.64 0.17 -1.62
C HIS A 600 3.03 0.84 -1.57
N LEU A 601 4.01 0.32 -2.30
CA LEU A 601 5.31 0.99 -2.46
C LEU A 601 5.24 2.02 -3.59
N ASP A 602 5.98 3.12 -3.45
CA ASP A 602 6.20 4.06 -4.55
C ASP A 602 7.30 3.55 -5.50
N LEU A 603 7.30 4.04 -6.74
CA LEU A 603 8.26 3.61 -7.77
C LEU A 603 9.73 3.59 -7.28
N PRO A 604 10.25 4.64 -6.59
CA PRO A 604 11.60 4.60 -6.06
C PRO A 604 11.84 3.47 -5.06
N SER A 605 10.86 3.18 -4.20
CA SER A 605 10.97 2.09 -3.20
C SER A 605 10.91 0.72 -3.85
N ILE A 606 10.09 0.54 -4.89
CA ILE A 606 10.04 -0.69 -5.69
C ILE A 606 11.41 -0.95 -6.34
N GLU A 607 12.01 0.05 -6.99
CA GLU A 607 13.34 -0.08 -7.62
C GLU A 607 14.45 -0.42 -6.62
N GLU A 608 14.40 0.15 -5.42
CA GLU A 608 15.37 -0.19 -4.39
C GLU A 608 15.19 -1.63 -3.90
N LEU A 609 13.93 -2.07 -3.71
CA LEU A 609 13.61 -3.45 -3.38
C LEU A 609 14.11 -4.41 -4.48
N GLU A 610 13.79 -4.13 -5.74
CA GLU A 610 14.27 -4.89 -6.90
C GLU A 610 15.81 -4.98 -6.92
N THR A 611 16.47 -3.84 -6.66
CA THR A 611 17.95 -3.77 -6.67
C THR A 611 18.55 -4.59 -5.54
N ALA A 612 17.95 -4.57 -4.35
CA ALA A 612 18.41 -5.34 -3.21
C ALA A 612 18.18 -6.84 -3.41
N LEU A 613 17.00 -7.22 -3.91
CA LEU A 613 16.65 -8.62 -4.18
C LEU A 613 17.50 -9.23 -5.32
N ALA A 614 17.81 -8.46 -6.37
CA ALA A 614 18.69 -8.91 -7.44
C ALA A 614 20.12 -9.26 -6.99
N LYS A 615 20.55 -8.69 -5.84
CA LYS A 615 21.86 -8.99 -5.21
C LYS A 615 21.75 -10.01 -4.08
N TYR A 616 20.53 -10.36 -3.70
CA TYR A 616 20.31 -11.29 -2.62
C TYR A 616 20.75 -12.70 -3.02
N SER A 617 21.55 -13.33 -2.18
CA SER A 617 22.16 -14.63 -2.45
C SER A 617 21.43 -15.81 -1.82
N GLY A 618 20.44 -15.55 -0.97
CA GLY A 618 19.55 -16.56 -0.42
C GLY A 618 18.45 -16.97 -1.40
N ALA A 619 17.55 -17.84 -0.97
CA ALA A 619 16.41 -18.28 -1.76
C ALA A 619 15.24 -17.29 -1.70
N ILE A 620 14.47 -17.21 -2.78
CA ILE A 620 13.29 -16.35 -2.86
C ILE A 620 12.09 -17.17 -3.36
N LEU A 621 11.04 -17.25 -2.55
CA LEU A 621 9.72 -17.73 -2.95
C LEU A 621 8.78 -16.53 -3.02
N TYR A 622 8.21 -16.22 -4.19
CA TYR A 622 7.45 -14.98 -4.31
C TYR A 622 6.17 -15.09 -5.13
N VAL A 623 5.23 -14.23 -4.82
CA VAL A 623 4.03 -13.92 -5.58
C VAL A 623 4.11 -12.47 -6.00
N SER A 624 3.94 -12.15 -7.28
CA SER A 624 3.83 -10.78 -7.75
C SER A 624 3.02 -10.68 -9.04
N HIS A 625 2.23 -9.61 -9.16
CA HIS A 625 1.52 -9.25 -10.38
C HIS A 625 2.22 -8.11 -11.16
N ASP A 626 3.40 -7.67 -10.70
CA ASP A 626 4.26 -6.70 -11.39
C ASP A 626 5.21 -7.41 -12.37
N ASN A 627 5.05 -7.14 -13.66
CA ASN A 627 5.86 -7.74 -14.72
C ASN A 627 7.35 -7.36 -14.64
N TYR A 628 7.65 -6.11 -14.27
CA TYR A 628 9.03 -5.64 -14.13
C TYR A 628 9.72 -6.31 -12.94
N PHE A 629 9.02 -6.38 -11.80
CA PHE A 629 9.53 -7.07 -10.63
C PHE A 629 9.86 -8.54 -10.94
N ARG A 630 8.95 -9.25 -11.63
CA ARG A 630 9.17 -10.65 -12.05
C ARG A 630 10.37 -10.81 -13.00
N GLN A 631 10.56 -9.86 -13.93
CA GLN A 631 11.72 -9.89 -14.83
C GLN A 631 13.05 -9.67 -14.09
N VAL A 632 13.07 -8.82 -13.06
CA VAL A 632 14.27 -8.53 -12.27
C VAL A 632 14.65 -9.71 -11.38
N ILE A 633 13.68 -10.32 -10.69
CA ILE A 633 13.94 -11.45 -9.78
C ILE A 633 14.15 -12.74 -10.57
N GLY A 634 13.34 -12.98 -11.61
CA GLY A 634 13.41 -14.20 -12.42
C GLY A 634 13.01 -15.45 -11.62
N GLY A 635 13.57 -16.60 -12.05
CA GLY A 635 13.36 -17.88 -11.38
C GLY A 635 12.39 -18.80 -12.09
N GLU A 636 12.18 -19.98 -11.49
CA GLU A 636 11.21 -20.97 -11.96
C GLU A 636 9.78 -20.51 -11.68
N VAL A 637 8.88 -20.78 -12.63
CA VAL A 637 7.46 -20.43 -12.48
C VAL A 637 6.67 -21.69 -12.15
N VAL A 638 6.03 -21.67 -10.98
CA VAL A 638 5.13 -22.75 -10.54
C VAL A 638 3.69 -22.25 -10.60
N GLN A 639 2.88 -22.90 -11.44
CA GLN A 639 1.48 -22.57 -11.61
C GLN A 639 0.64 -23.14 -10.47
N ILE A 640 -0.17 -22.30 -9.83
CA ILE A 640 -1.08 -22.66 -8.75
C ILE A 640 -2.53 -22.51 -9.25
N GLY A 641 -3.25 -23.66 -9.28
CA GLY A 641 -4.64 -23.71 -9.78
C GLY A 641 -4.73 -23.76 -11.30
N ALA A 642 -5.96 -23.83 -11.82
CA ALA A 642 -6.22 -23.78 -13.26
C ALA A 642 -5.98 -22.36 -13.80
N GLU A 643 -5.53 -22.27 -15.06
CA GLU A 643 -5.33 -20.99 -15.77
C GLU A 643 -6.60 -20.16 -15.91
#